data_b74ab83f8a9b963f600e0e5f6a0a9508
#
_entry.id   b74ab83f8a9b963f600e0e5f6a0a9508
#
_cell.length_a   1.000
_cell.length_b   1.000
_cell.length_c   1.000
_cell.angle_alpha   90.00
_cell.angle_beta   90.00
_cell.angle_gamma   90.00
#
_symmetry.space_group_name_H-M   'P 1'
#
loop_
_entity.id
_entity.type
_entity.pdbx_description
1 polymer ?
#
loop_
_entity_poly.entity_id
_entity_poly.type
_entity_poly.pdbx_seq_one_letter_code
_entity_poly.pdbx_strand_id
1 'polypeptide(L)'
;MKYLGVNEIREEFLKFFESKDHLRLPSFPLVPRNDNSLLLINSGMAPMKAYFTGQEIPPSKRVTTCQKCIRTGDIDNVGKTARHGTFFEMLGDFSFGDYFKNEIVPWSWEFVTKVLEIPEDRLYVTIYEEDDETGKIWHDVVGLPWDRIVKLGKEDNFWEHGTGPCGPCTEIYYDRGPEYGCDSPTCGVGCDCDRYMEFWNLVLTQFNAEEDGTYTELAMKNVDTGMGLERMATIMQGVDSIFDVDTVKSIRDAVCAKANVEYGKEHKTDVSVRVITDHIRSVTMMTADGVLPSNEGRGYVLRRLLRRAARHGKLLGIEGEFLAELSKSVIACSGEAYPELVEKQDYIFKILSIEENSFYKTIDKGMEILKADMEEMKAVGEKVMSGEKSFRLYDTYGFPVDLTKEILAEEGMEIDEDAFTAEMKAQKERARSARAKSNYMGAAETVYNELPVELETAFAGYDVYDVANVKIVALVANEAVAETAQAGDAVAVFLDRTPFYAESGGQVGDQGVIKTETGVVKVTNCVKVVGGKIAHMGEVTEGLVQVGEMACASIDVELRMASSRNHSATHLLHKALRTVLGTHVEQAGSYVSADRLRFDFTHFAAMTADEIKEVERLVNDAIFASYDVHTDEMSIDKARNRGAMALFGEKYGEVVRVVDMGGYSIELCGGAHLKNTAQVGSFKILSENGVAAGVRRIEAVTGKEALKHYQAQEDEIKEICRLVKSTPDKLLSRLEQLLAEQKETAKELEKLKAKMAGGAADEMLSGKVEIGGVAVLAAEVKDMDGNALRTLGDQLKQKLGSGVVVLASGKDGKVNLMAMATDDVVKKGVHAGNIIKAAAAVCGGGGGGRPNMAQAGGKDASKIADALEKAKAVVAEQLG
;
A
#
# COMPACT_ATOMS: atom_id res chain seq x y z
N MET A 1 -10.29 20.40 43.66
CA MET A 1 -9.72 19.64 42.54
C MET A 1 -8.41 20.31 42.09
N LYS A 2 -7.33 19.60 42.04
CA LYS A 2 -5.99 20.08 41.65
C LYS A 2 -5.92 20.14 40.11
N TYR A 3 -5.33 21.20 39.54
CA TYR A 3 -5.05 21.23 38.12
C TYR A 3 -3.87 20.30 37.83
N LEU A 4 -4.02 19.37 36.86
CA LEU A 4 -2.95 18.47 36.41
C LEU A 4 -2.93 18.43 34.88
N GLY A 5 -1.73 18.47 34.29
CA GLY A 5 -1.49 18.23 32.89
C GLY A 5 -1.60 16.74 32.51
N VAL A 6 -1.80 16.45 31.22
CA VAL A 6 -1.94 15.06 30.74
C VAL A 6 -0.75 14.17 31.17
N ASN A 7 0.49 14.67 31.04
CA ASN A 7 1.68 13.93 31.45
C ASN A 7 1.76 13.73 32.98
N GLU A 8 1.29 14.70 33.77
CA GLU A 8 1.24 14.58 35.23
C GLU A 8 0.21 13.53 35.64
N ILE A 9 -0.99 13.53 35.05
CA ILE A 9 -2.04 12.53 35.34
C ILE A 9 -1.54 11.12 35.04
N ARG A 10 -0.87 10.95 33.88
CA ARG A 10 -0.26 9.66 33.50
C ARG A 10 0.72 9.17 34.56
N GLU A 11 1.60 10.06 35.02
CA GLU A 11 2.63 9.70 35.98
C GLU A 11 2.07 9.42 37.36
N GLU A 12 1.07 10.22 37.84
CA GLU A 12 0.39 10.00 39.13
C GLU A 12 -0.34 8.65 39.17
N PHE A 13 -1.00 8.25 38.03
CA PHE A 13 -1.66 6.95 37.94
C PHE A 13 -0.65 5.80 38.02
N LEU A 14 0.39 5.86 37.23
CA LEU A 14 1.41 4.79 37.19
C LEU A 14 2.11 4.65 38.55
N LYS A 15 2.50 5.76 39.17
CA LYS A 15 3.09 5.76 40.54
C LYS A 15 2.14 5.25 41.60
N PHE A 16 0.85 5.59 41.53
CA PHE A 16 -0.14 5.08 42.45
C PHE A 16 -0.20 3.54 42.42
N PHE A 17 -0.26 2.94 41.23
CA PHE A 17 -0.31 1.50 41.11
C PHE A 17 1.07 0.82 41.35
N GLU A 18 2.19 1.50 41.09
CA GLU A 18 3.50 1.04 41.57
C GLU A 18 3.53 0.96 43.12
N SER A 19 2.88 1.91 43.80
CA SER A 19 2.75 1.85 45.26
C SER A 19 1.84 0.71 45.79
N LYS A 20 1.05 0.09 44.88
CA LYS A 20 0.24 -1.11 45.13
C LYS A 20 0.91 -2.38 44.59
N ASP A 21 2.25 -2.35 44.43
CA ASP A 21 3.10 -3.45 43.93
C ASP A 21 2.86 -3.88 42.47
N HIS A 22 2.40 -2.97 41.61
CA HIS A 22 2.27 -3.23 40.18
C HIS A 22 3.59 -2.99 39.46
N LEU A 23 3.92 -3.90 38.56
CA LEU A 23 5.02 -3.71 37.60
C LEU A 23 4.58 -2.76 36.49
N ARG A 24 5.25 -1.61 36.39
CA ARG A 24 5.02 -0.67 35.30
C ARG A 24 5.59 -1.22 34.00
N LEU A 25 4.75 -1.38 32.98
CA LEU A 25 5.16 -1.76 31.63
C LEU A 25 5.08 -0.56 30.69
N PRO A 26 5.97 -0.47 29.68
CA PRO A 26 5.81 0.50 28.61
C PRO A 26 4.57 0.17 27.77
N SER A 27 4.06 1.16 27.02
CA SER A 27 3.01 0.92 26.02
C SER A 27 3.44 -0.10 25.01
N PHE A 28 2.58 -1.05 24.71
CA PHE A 28 2.76 -1.94 23.56
C PHE A 28 2.54 -1.17 22.25
N PRO A 29 3.14 -1.62 21.13
CA PRO A 29 2.85 -1.06 19.83
C PRO A 29 1.36 -1.19 19.46
N LEU A 30 0.85 -0.26 18.66
CA LEU A 30 -0.53 -0.29 18.12
C LEU A 30 -0.79 -1.49 17.22
N VAL A 31 0.27 -2.11 16.70
CA VAL A 31 0.18 -3.34 15.89
C VAL A 31 0.11 -4.55 16.82
N PRO A 32 -1.00 -5.32 16.83
CA PRO A 32 -1.14 -6.50 17.68
C PRO A 32 -0.06 -7.52 17.39
N ARG A 33 0.47 -8.16 18.44
CA ARG A 33 1.37 -9.32 18.34
C ARG A 33 0.55 -10.60 18.51
N ASN A 34 0.67 -11.52 17.56
CA ASN A 34 0.03 -12.86 17.63
C ASN A 34 -1.52 -12.87 17.75
N ASP A 35 -2.19 -11.76 17.48
CA ASP A 35 -3.66 -11.68 17.47
C ASP A 35 -4.14 -11.15 16.11
N ASN A 36 -4.74 -12.05 15.32
CA ASN A 36 -5.29 -11.74 14.01
C ASN A 36 -6.77 -11.25 14.09
N SER A 37 -7.38 -11.27 15.26
CA SER A 37 -8.76 -10.80 15.46
C SER A 37 -8.83 -9.27 15.50
N LEU A 38 -7.72 -8.58 15.80
CA LEU A 38 -7.62 -7.13 15.89
C LEU A 38 -6.74 -6.54 14.79
N LEU A 39 -7.20 -5.49 14.14
CA LEU A 39 -6.37 -4.71 13.21
C LEU A 39 -5.36 -3.84 13.96
N LEU A 40 -5.81 -3.19 15.02
CA LEU A 40 -5.03 -2.26 15.85
C LEU A 40 -5.43 -2.47 17.31
N ILE A 41 -4.51 -2.21 18.22
CA ILE A 41 -4.79 -2.24 19.67
C ILE A 41 -5.79 -1.15 20.00
N ASN A 42 -6.90 -1.53 20.65
CA ASN A 42 -8.05 -0.70 20.95
C ASN A 42 -8.40 -0.63 22.46
N SER A 43 -7.65 -1.38 23.28
CA SER A 43 -7.82 -1.39 24.74
C SER A 43 -6.51 -1.75 25.45
N GLY A 44 -6.43 -1.48 26.76
CA GLY A 44 -5.27 -1.82 27.59
C GLY A 44 -5.00 -3.32 27.69
N MET A 45 -6.07 -4.13 27.74
CA MET A 45 -5.99 -5.58 27.88
C MET A 45 -5.57 -6.29 26.60
N ALA A 46 -5.89 -5.73 25.41
CA ALA A 46 -5.69 -6.40 24.13
C ALA A 46 -4.28 -7.00 23.93
N PRO A 47 -3.19 -6.30 24.21
CA PRO A 47 -1.84 -6.88 24.06
C PRO A 47 -1.49 -7.93 25.12
N MET A 48 -2.27 -8.06 26.19
CA MET A 48 -2.03 -8.95 27.32
C MET A 48 -3.05 -10.10 27.42
N LYS A 49 -3.89 -10.30 26.39
CA LYS A 49 -4.96 -11.31 26.36
C LYS A 49 -4.47 -12.72 26.73
N ALA A 50 -3.25 -13.08 26.31
CA ALA A 50 -2.65 -14.39 26.60
C ALA A 50 -2.38 -14.62 28.11
N TYR A 51 -2.17 -13.54 28.88
CA TYR A 51 -1.99 -13.62 30.35
C TYR A 51 -3.32 -13.90 31.07
N PHE A 52 -4.41 -13.29 30.59
CA PHE A 52 -5.76 -13.52 31.15
C PHE A 52 -6.25 -14.94 30.94
N THR A 53 -5.89 -15.56 29.84
CA THR A 53 -6.26 -16.95 29.52
C THR A 53 -5.30 -18.00 30.09
N GLY A 54 -4.19 -17.57 30.68
CA GLY A 54 -3.14 -18.48 31.19
C GLY A 54 -2.30 -19.14 30.08
N GLN A 55 -2.42 -18.69 28.82
CA GLN A 55 -1.60 -19.19 27.70
C GLN A 55 -0.14 -18.78 27.84
N GLU A 56 0.10 -17.60 28.43
CA GLU A 56 1.43 -17.08 28.73
C GLU A 56 1.52 -16.70 30.22
N ILE A 57 2.72 -16.79 30.78
CA ILE A 57 2.99 -16.35 32.16
C ILE A 57 3.27 -14.85 32.13
N PRO A 58 2.50 -14.02 32.88
CA PRO A 58 2.77 -12.60 32.94
C PRO A 58 4.08 -12.29 33.65
N PRO A 59 4.77 -11.19 33.32
CA PRO A 59 6.03 -10.79 33.97
C PRO A 59 5.83 -10.45 35.46
N SER A 60 4.63 -10.10 35.86
CA SER A 60 4.16 -9.91 37.23
C SER A 60 2.67 -10.22 37.30
N LYS A 61 2.16 -10.66 38.43
CA LYS A 61 0.72 -10.82 38.66
C LYS A 61 -0.04 -9.51 38.73
N ARG A 62 0.67 -8.41 38.95
CA ARG A 62 0.14 -7.04 38.97
C ARG A 62 0.91 -6.23 37.95
N VAL A 63 0.22 -5.61 37.05
CA VAL A 63 0.81 -4.79 35.99
C VAL A 63 0.05 -3.47 35.86
N THR A 64 0.77 -2.38 35.62
CA THR A 64 0.17 -1.09 35.21
C THR A 64 0.83 -0.55 33.95
N THR A 65 0.05 0.09 33.08
CA THR A 65 0.56 0.69 31.84
C THR A 65 -0.32 1.85 31.38
N CYS A 66 0.25 2.70 30.56
CA CYS A 66 -0.48 3.66 29.74
C CYS A 66 -0.40 3.20 28.28
N GLN A 67 -1.47 2.61 27.80
CA GLN A 67 -1.53 1.97 26.48
C GLN A 67 -2.04 2.91 25.40
N LYS A 68 -1.28 3.03 24.31
CA LYS A 68 -1.73 3.66 23.06
C LYS A 68 -2.88 2.85 22.46
N CYS A 69 -3.99 3.49 22.10
CA CYS A 69 -5.17 2.85 21.55
C CYS A 69 -5.67 3.58 20.31
N ILE A 70 -6.18 2.80 19.34
CA ILE A 70 -6.89 3.31 18.16
C ILE A 70 -8.27 2.66 18.08
N ARG A 71 -9.32 3.49 18.04
CA ARG A 71 -10.70 3.06 17.76
C ARG A 71 -11.20 3.69 16.47
N THR A 72 -11.54 2.84 15.52
CA THR A 72 -11.96 3.26 14.17
C THR A 72 -13.46 3.48 14.04
N GLY A 73 -14.27 2.90 14.94
CA GLY A 73 -15.72 3.07 14.98
C GLY A 73 -16.15 4.53 15.24
N ASP A 74 -15.30 5.30 15.93
CA ASP A 74 -15.59 6.68 16.31
C ASP A 74 -15.16 7.74 15.26
N ILE A 75 -14.54 7.34 14.16
CA ILE A 75 -14.00 8.29 13.14
C ILE A 75 -15.05 9.31 12.70
N ASP A 76 -16.28 8.90 12.49
CA ASP A 76 -17.36 9.75 11.99
C ASP A 76 -17.92 10.73 13.05
N ASN A 77 -17.65 10.45 14.34
CA ASN A 77 -18.01 11.29 15.48
C ASN A 77 -16.91 12.31 15.84
N VAL A 78 -15.68 12.07 15.38
CA VAL A 78 -14.54 12.97 15.62
C VAL A 78 -14.82 14.36 15.07
N GLY A 79 -14.62 15.35 15.92
CA GLY A 79 -14.86 16.75 15.62
C GLY A 79 -16.29 17.22 15.89
N LYS A 80 -17.27 16.30 15.95
CA LYS A 80 -18.70 16.60 16.19
C LYS A 80 -19.08 16.56 17.65
N THR A 81 -18.42 15.73 18.43
CA THR A 81 -18.64 15.55 19.87
C THR A 81 -17.44 16.04 20.68
N ALA A 82 -17.63 16.26 21.98
CA ALA A 82 -16.59 16.75 22.89
C ALA A 82 -15.62 15.65 23.37
N ARG A 83 -15.99 14.37 23.24
CA ARG A 83 -15.36 13.22 23.93
C ARG A 83 -14.81 12.13 23.01
N HIS A 84 -15.05 12.20 21.69
CA HIS A 84 -14.60 11.16 20.76
C HIS A 84 -13.30 11.56 20.06
N GLY A 85 -12.34 10.63 20.10
CA GLY A 85 -11.07 10.69 19.37
C GLY A 85 -10.72 9.33 18.80
N THR A 86 -10.03 9.29 17.67
CA THR A 86 -9.56 8.04 17.06
C THR A 86 -8.39 7.46 17.82
N PHE A 87 -7.40 8.29 18.16
CA PHE A 87 -6.29 7.94 19.05
C PHE A 87 -6.56 8.46 20.45
N PHE A 88 -6.34 7.60 21.44
CA PHE A 88 -6.38 7.96 22.86
C PHE A 88 -5.41 7.10 23.67
N GLU A 89 -5.10 7.58 24.87
CA GLU A 89 -4.28 6.84 25.81
C GLU A 89 -5.17 6.23 26.89
N MET A 90 -4.98 4.91 27.15
CA MET A 90 -5.73 4.18 28.17
C MET A 90 -4.79 3.84 29.33
N LEU A 91 -5.04 4.43 30.48
CA LEU A 91 -4.40 4.06 31.74
C LEU A 91 -5.07 2.81 32.28
N GLY A 92 -4.27 1.79 32.58
CA GLY A 92 -4.78 0.50 33.03
C GLY A 92 -3.97 -0.09 34.15
N ASP A 93 -4.66 -0.76 35.07
CA ASP A 93 -4.11 -1.66 36.05
C ASP A 93 -4.74 -3.05 35.90
N PHE A 94 -3.91 -4.08 36.06
CA PHE A 94 -4.25 -5.45 35.69
C PHE A 94 -3.85 -6.40 36.80
N SER A 95 -4.78 -7.32 37.14
CA SER A 95 -4.53 -8.44 38.04
C SER A 95 -4.67 -9.76 37.30
N PHE A 96 -3.65 -10.58 37.38
CA PHE A 96 -3.65 -11.94 36.83
C PHE A 96 -3.77 -12.96 37.98
N GLY A 97 -4.99 -13.10 38.49
CA GLY A 97 -5.32 -14.04 39.58
C GLY A 97 -4.70 -13.67 40.95
N ASP A 98 -4.52 -12.38 41.25
CA ASP A 98 -3.95 -11.92 42.51
C ASP A 98 -4.96 -11.15 43.37
N TYR A 99 -5.49 -10.03 42.89
CA TYR A 99 -6.55 -9.25 43.54
C TYR A 99 -7.81 -9.19 42.67
N PHE A 100 -8.95 -8.78 43.29
CA PHE A 100 -10.23 -8.70 42.59
C PHE A 100 -11.05 -7.50 43.16
N LYS A 101 -12.36 -7.63 43.19
CA LYS A 101 -13.33 -6.56 43.54
C LYS A 101 -12.99 -5.82 44.83
N ASN A 102 -12.61 -6.56 45.89
CA ASN A 102 -12.39 -5.98 47.23
C ASN A 102 -11.20 -5.04 47.31
N GLU A 103 -10.26 -5.16 46.41
CA GLU A 103 -9.08 -4.31 46.34
C GLU A 103 -9.27 -3.20 45.31
N ILE A 104 -9.69 -3.55 44.05
CA ILE A 104 -9.70 -2.55 42.98
C ILE A 104 -10.74 -1.46 43.19
N VAL A 105 -11.93 -1.80 43.71
CA VAL A 105 -13.00 -0.80 43.94
C VAL A 105 -12.55 0.26 44.93
N PRO A 106 -12.05 -0.09 46.15
CA PRO A 106 -11.50 0.93 47.06
C PRO A 106 -10.27 1.66 46.49
N TRP A 107 -9.36 1.00 45.77
CA TRP A 107 -8.19 1.66 45.19
C TRP A 107 -8.56 2.68 44.11
N SER A 108 -9.53 2.35 43.28
CA SER A 108 -9.98 3.31 42.27
C SER A 108 -10.58 4.56 42.89
N TRP A 109 -11.38 4.38 44.00
CA TRP A 109 -11.92 5.51 44.76
C TRP A 109 -10.84 6.30 45.49
N GLU A 110 -9.86 5.61 46.06
CA GLU A 110 -8.69 6.25 46.69
C GLU A 110 -7.94 7.14 45.70
N PHE A 111 -7.68 6.61 44.49
CA PHE A 111 -6.99 7.35 43.44
C PHE A 111 -7.77 8.62 43.06
N VAL A 112 -9.06 8.47 42.76
CA VAL A 112 -9.88 9.56 42.28
C VAL A 112 -10.09 10.64 43.34
N THR A 113 -10.36 10.26 44.61
CA THR A 113 -10.74 11.20 45.64
C THR A 113 -9.57 11.70 46.49
N LYS A 114 -8.48 10.91 46.66
CA LYS A 114 -7.34 11.28 47.50
C LYS A 114 -6.12 11.74 46.72
N VAL A 115 -5.86 11.14 45.55
CA VAL A 115 -4.71 11.51 44.71
C VAL A 115 -5.08 12.65 43.75
N LEU A 116 -6.20 12.50 43.05
CA LEU A 116 -6.69 13.52 42.12
C LEU A 116 -7.54 14.61 42.78
N GLU A 117 -7.99 14.39 44.00
CA GLU A 117 -8.82 15.32 44.79
C GLU A 117 -10.12 15.74 44.07
N ILE A 118 -10.73 14.80 43.32
CA ILE A 118 -12.03 15.06 42.70
C ILE A 118 -13.12 15.08 43.78
N PRO A 119 -14.01 16.06 43.77
CA PRO A 119 -15.10 16.16 44.76
C PRO A 119 -16.03 14.95 44.68
N GLU A 120 -16.22 14.27 45.82
CA GLU A 120 -17.06 13.06 45.91
C GLU A 120 -18.51 13.32 45.48
N ASP A 121 -19.00 14.53 45.65
CA ASP A 121 -20.37 14.94 45.30
C ASP A 121 -20.61 15.07 43.79
N ARG A 122 -19.57 15.02 42.99
CA ARG A 122 -19.63 15.00 41.54
C ARG A 122 -19.50 13.58 40.95
N LEU A 123 -19.23 12.57 41.74
CA LEU A 123 -18.95 11.22 41.29
C LEU A 123 -20.17 10.31 41.42
N TYR A 124 -20.39 9.51 40.38
CA TYR A 124 -21.38 8.46 40.30
C TYR A 124 -20.69 7.17 39.83
N VAL A 125 -21.26 6.02 40.20
CA VAL A 125 -20.78 4.74 39.71
C VAL A 125 -21.89 3.92 39.09
N THR A 126 -21.58 3.09 38.10
CA THR A 126 -22.50 2.11 37.57
C THR A 126 -22.06 0.71 37.97
N ILE A 127 -22.97 -0.24 38.03
CA ILE A 127 -22.68 -1.65 38.22
C ILE A 127 -23.57 -2.47 37.30
N TYR A 128 -23.10 -3.66 36.90
CA TYR A 128 -23.95 -4.61 36.22
C TYR A 128 -25.13 -5.01 37.10
N GLU A 129 -26.33 -5.05 36.53
CA GLU A 129 -27.59 -5.24 37.27
C GLU A 129 -27.64 -6.50 38.13
N GLU A 130 -26.90 -7.56 37.73
CA GLU A 130 -26.79 -8.82 38.46
C GLU A 130 -25.60 -8.87 39.45
N ASP A 131 -24.73 -7.84 39.49
CA ASP A 131 -23.55 -7.79 40.37
C ASP A 131 -23.79 -7.02 41.66
N ASP A 132 -24.65 -7.57 42.50
CA ASP A 132 -24.93 -7.01 43.84
C ASP A 132 -23.71 -6.99 44.76
N GLU A 133 -22.71 -7.85 44.53
CA GLU A 133 -21.47 -7.87 45.32
C GLU A 133 -20.69 -6.59 45.15
N THR A 134 -20.46 -6.15 43.91
CA THR A 134 -19.77 -4.90 43.61
C THR A 134 -20.55 -3.69 44.18
N GLY A 135 -21.87 -3.68 44.08
CA GLY A 135 -22.70 -2.65 44.67
C GLY A 135 -22.54 -2.53 46.18
N LYS A 136 -22.46 -3.66 46.90
CA LYS A 136 -22.18 -3.68 48.35
C LYS A 136 -20.78 -3.17 48.69
N ILE A 137 -19.77 -3.48 47.90
CA ILE A 137 -18.42 -2.95 48.12
C ILE A 137 -18.41 -1.41 47.97
N TRP A 138 -19.06 -0.88 46.97
CA TRP A 138 -19.23 0.57 46.77
C TRP A 138 -19.95 1.21 47.99
N HIS A 139 -21.01 0.58 48.48
CA HIS A 139 -21.80 1.13 49.60
C HIS A 139 -21.15 0.91 50.95
N ASP A 140 -20.80 -0.34 51.29
CA ASP A 140 -20.40 -0.74 52.65
C ASP A 140 -18.92 -0.44 52.94
N VAL A 141 -18.03 -0.56 51.91
CA VAL A 141 -16.59 -0.40 52.08
C VAL A 141 -16.13 1.01 51.68
N VAL A 142 -16.61 1.51 50.54
CA VAL A 142 -16.27 2.84 50.03
C VAL A 142 -17.11 3.94 50.73
N GLY A 143 -18.33 3.62 51.11
CA GLY A 143 -19.26 4.53 51.73
C GLY A 143 -20.13 5.36 50.80
N LEU A 144 -20.19 4.96 49.52
CA LEU A 144 -20.98 5.68 48.53
C LEU A 144 -22.48 5.45 48.77
N PRO A 145 -23.33 6.49 48.78
CA PRO A 145 -24.76 6.33 48.99
C PRO A 145 -25.41 5.66 47.76
N TRP A 146 -26.46 4.85 48.01
CA TRP A 146 -27.14 4.05 46.97
C TRP A 146 -27.72 4.87 45.81
N ASP A 147 -28.09 6.11 46.03
CA ASP A 147 -28.58 7.03 44.99
C ASP A 147 -27.52 7.46 43.97
N ARG A 148 -26.24 7.11 44.23
CA ARG A 148 -25.12 7.33 43.33
C ARG A 148 -24.56 6.05 42.71
N ILE A 149 -25.18 4.89 43.02
CA ILE A 149 -24.84 3.60 42.47
C ILE A 149 -25.96 3.21 41.50
N VAL A 150 -25.71 3.29 40.23
CA VAL A 150 -26.70 3.05 39.16
C VAL A 150 -26.53 1.66 38.61
N LYS A 151 -27.63 0.89 38.54
CA LYS A 151 -27.64 -0.43 37.89
C LYS A 151 -27.95 -0.30 36.39
N LEU A 152 -27.09 -0.83 35.56
CA LEU A 152 -27.26 -0.86 34.11
C LEU A 152 -27.21 -2.31 33.58
N GLY A 153 -27.76 -2.51 32.41
CA GLY A 153 -27.86 -3.81 31.80
C GLY A 153 -26.54 -4.30 31.18
N LYS A 154 -26.64 -5.42 30.51
CA LYS A 154 -25.49 -6.07 29.87
C LYS A 154 -24.85 -5.18 28.78
N GLU A 155 -25.63 -4.36 28.10
CA GLU A 155 -25.13 -3.48 27.02
C GLU A 155 -24.14 -2.43 27.54
N ASP A 156 -24.29 -1.99 28.78
CA ASP A 156 -23.48 -0.93 29.38
C ASP A 156 -22.42 -1.48 30.36
N ASN A 157 -22.81 -2.42 31.24
CA ASN A 157 -21.96 -2.87 32.35
C ASN A 157 -21.52 -4.34 32.28
N PHE A 158 -21.38 -4.89 31.07
CA PHE A 158 -20.74 -6.20 30.85
C PHE A 158 -19.79 -6.08 29.67
N TRP A 159 -18.48 -6.20 29.93
CA TRP A 159 -17.49 -6.07 28.88
C TRP A 159 -17.22 -7.40 28.22
N GLU A 160 -17.39 -7.45 26.91
CA GLU A 160 -17.04 -8.59 26.04
C GLU A 160 -16.56 -8.07 24.68
N HIS A 161 -15.59 -8.75 24.07
CA HIS A 161 -15.12 -8.42 22.71
C HIS A 161 -14.84 -9.70 21.91
N GLY A 162 -15.88 -10.18 21.25
CA GLY A 162 -15.84 -11.45 20.52
C GLY A 162 -15.66 -12.64 21.48
N THR A 163 -14.81 -13.61 21.11
CA THR A 163 -14.42 -14.73 21.98
C THR A 163 -13.25 -14.35 22.88
N GLY A 164 -13.28 -14.84 24.12
CA GLY A 164 -12.20 -14.66 25.08
C GLY A 164 -12.64 -14.11 26.45
N PRO A 165 -11.69 -13.61 27.25
CA PRO A 165 -11.97 -13.14 28.62
C PRO A 165 -13.01 -12.02 28.63
N CYS A 166 -14.00 -12.12 29.52
CA CYS A 166 -15.10 -11.17 29.65
C CYS A 166 -15.63 -11.17 31.09
N GLY A 167 -16.47 -10.17 31.43
CA GLY A 167 -17.11 -10.13 32.72
C GLY A 167 -17.88 -8.85 32.99
N PRO A 168 -18.62 -8.78 34.12
CA PRO A 168 -19.29 -7.58 34.55
C PRO A 168 -18.28 -6.46 34.81
N CYS A 169 -18.72 -5.22 34.61
CA CYS A 169 -17.89 -4.08 34.90
C CYS A 169 -18.63 -3.05 35.78
N THR A 170 -17.85 -2.18 36.38
CA THR A 170 -18.33 -1.03 37.12
C THR A 170 -17.57 0.19 36.63
N GLU A 171 -18.29 1.26 36.36
CA GLU A 171 -17.73 2.46 35.75
C GLU A 171 -17.85 3.66 36.65
N ILE A 172 -16.89 4.56 36.58
CA ILE A 172 -16.90 5.80 37.38
C ILE A 172 -17.19 6.97 36.43
N TYR A 173 -18.21 7.75 36.78
CA TYR A 173 -18.70 8.91 36.04
C TYR A 173 -18.47 10.20 36.83
N TYR A 174 -18.23 11.30 36.12
CA TYR A 174 -18.16 12.64 36.64
C TYR A 174 -19.35 13.47 36.13
N ASP A 175 -20.15 14.05 37.04
CA ASP A 175 -21.21 15.00 36.70
C ASP A 175 -20.60 16.39 36.44
N ARG A 176 -20.56 16.77 35.15
CA ARG A 176 -20.02 18.06 34.69
C ARG A 176 -20.93 19.24 35.02
N GLY A 177 -22.19 18.95 35.26
CA GLY A 177 -23.22 19.96 35.59
C GLY A 177 -24.38 19.97 34.61
N PRO A 178 -25.51 20.54 34.97
CA PRO A 178 -26.73 20.55 34.15
C PRO A 178 -26.56 21.29 32.82
N GLU A 179 -25.60 22.20 32.70
CA GLU A 179 -25.26 22.95 31.50
C GLU A 179 -24.74 22.08 30.35
N TYR A 180 -24.22 20.87 30.67
CA TYR A 180 -23.76 19.88 29.70
C TYR A 180 -24.84 18.82 29.43
N GLY A 181 -25.99 18.90 30.07
CA GLY A 181 -27.08 17.93 29.93
C GLY A 181 -27.91 18.11 28.66
N CYS A 182 -28.64 17.06 28.28
CA CYS A 182 -29.68 17.14 27.27
C CYS A 182 -31.01 17.58 27.91
N ASP A 183 -31.95 18.05 27.08
CA ASP A 183 -33.30 18.46 27.53
C ASP A 183 -34.23 17.26 27.87
N SER A 184 -33.67 16.04 27.92
CA SER A 184 -34.48 14.85 28.25
C SER A 184 -34.83 14.82 29.73
N PRO A 185 -36.12 14.54 30.08
CA PRO A 185 -36.51 14.37 31.46
C PRO A 185 -35.88 13.14 32.16
N THR A 186 -35.28 12.22 31.35
CA THR A 186 -34.57 11.03 31.82
C THR A 186 -33.04 11.21 31.80
N CYS A 187 -32.57 12.44 31.66
CA CYS A 187 -31.11 12.70 31.67
C CYS A 187 -30.50 12.26 33.03
N GLY A 188 -29.64 11.24 32.96
CA GLY A 188 -28.98 10.61 34.10
C GLY A 188 -27.68 9.92 33.70
N VAL A 189 -27.06 9.19 34.61
CA VAL A 189 -25.91 8.35 34.35
C VAL A 189 -26.27 7.29 33.30
N GLY A 190 -25.46 7.10 32.31
CA GLY A 190 -25.74 6.25 31.12
C GLY A 190 -26.42 6.99 29.96
N CYS A 191 -26.72 8.30 30.11
CA CYS A 191 -27.21 9.12 29.00
C CYS A 191 -26.07 9.48 28.04
N ASP A 192 -26.35 9.47 26.74
CA ASP A 192 -25.35 9.82 25.69
C ASP A 192 -24.94 11.30 25.63
N CYS A 193 -25.54 12.15 26.48
CA CYS A 193 -25.16 13.57 26.57
C CYS A 193 -23.82 13.77 27.30
N ASP A 194 -23.25 14.98 27.20
CA ASP A 194 -21.93 15.30 27.76
C ASP A 194 -21.94 15.61 29.26
N ARG A 195 -23.08 15.48 29.98
CA ARG A 195 -23.18 15.78 31.41
C ARG A 195 -22.47 14.77 32.28
N TYR A 196 -22.84 13.48 32.15
CA TYR A 196 -22.23 12.41 32.94
C TYR A 196 -21.13 11.76 32.08
N MET A 197 -19.89 12.17 32.33
CA MET A 197 -18.75 11.67 31.57
C MET A 197 -18.19 10.44 32.28
N GLU A 198 -18.33 9.27 31.64
CA GLU A 198 -17.59 8.05 31.98
C GLU A 198 -16.13 8.28 31.69
N PHE A 199 -15.25 8.04 32.67
CA PHE A 199 -13.82 8.22 32.53
C PHE A 199 -13.01 7.00 32.94
N TRP A 200 -13.54 6.07 33.73
CA TRP A 200 -12.85 4.87 34.19
C TRP A 200 -13.78 3.68 34.24
N ASN A 201 -13.42 2.61 33.55
CA ASN A 201 -14.12 1.33 33.55
C ASN A 201 -13.27 0.27 34.26
N LEU A 202 -13.83 -0.43 35.24
CA LEU A 202 -13.23 -1.51 36.00
C LEU A 202 -13.88 -2.83 35.58
N VAL A 203 -13.24 -3.59 34.71
CA VAL A 203 -13.74 -4.88 34.21
C VAL A 203 -13.30 -6.01 35.13
N LEU A 204 -14.25 -6.75 35.60
CA LEU A 204 -14.11 -7.85 36.58
C LEU A 204 -14.14 -9.18 35.82
N THR A 205 -13.04 -9.47 35.15
CA THR A 205 -12.91 -10.57 34.19
C THR A 205 -12.93 -11.92 34.92
N GLN A 206 -14.03 -12.64 34.77
CA GLN A 206 -14.24 -13.93 35.43
C GLN A 206 -14.78 -15.01 34.49
N PHE A 207 -15.16 -14.68 33.28
CA PHE A 207 -15.70 -15.59 32.27
C PHE A 207 -14.85 -15.58 31.00
N ASN A 208 -14.99 -16.64 30.20
CA ASN A 208 -14.52 -16.72 28.83
C ASN A 208 -15.73 -16.85 27.91
N ALA A 209 -15.89 -15.96 26.94
CA ALA A 209 -16.92 -16.06 25.91
C ALA A 209 -16.47 -17.05 24.83
N GLU A 210 -17.27 -18.09 24.58
CA GLU A 210 -17.02 -19.15 23.61
C GLU A 210 -17.63 -18.79 22.24
N GLU A 211 -17.20 -19.50 21.17
CA GLU A 211 -17.71 -19.28 19.80
C GLU A 211 -19.23 -19.54 19.66
N ASP A 212 -19.80 -20.36 20.51
CA ASP A 212 -21.24 -20.70 20.52
C ASP A 212 -22.10 -19.70 21.32
N GLY A 213 -21.47 -18.66 21.87
CA GLY A 213 -22.13 -17.62 22.67
C GLY A 213 -22.36 -18.01 24.14
N THR A 214 -21.80 -19.12 24.60
CA THR A 214 -21.84 -19.52 26.03
C THR A 214 -20.66 -18.90 26.79
N TYR A 215 -20.81 -18.84 28.14
CA TYR A 215 -19.75 -18.35 29.02
C TYR A 215 -19.26 -19.49 29.92
N THR A 216 -17.95 -19.69 29.94
CA THR A 216 -17.28 -20.60 30.88
C THR A 216 -16.53 -19.79 31.93
N GLU A 217 -16.50 -20.26 33.21
CA GLU A 217 -15.71 -19.57 34.23
C GLU A 217 -14.22 -19.72 33.95
N LEU A 218 -13.47 -18.61 34.08
CA LEU A 218 -12.02 -18.65 34.03
C LEU A 218 -11.45 -19.35 35.27
N ALA A 219 -10.34 -20.06 35.09
CA ALA A 219 -9.62 -20.71 36.19
C ALA A 219 -9.14 -19.71 37.26
N MET A 220 -8.91 -18.46 36.87
CA MET A 220 -8.52 -17.36 37.73
C MET A 220 -9.40 -16.14 37.46
N LYS A 221 -9.82 -15.47 38.52
CA LYS A 221 -10.48 -14.16 38.40
C LYS A 221 -9.44 -13.08 38.19
N ASN A 222 -9.64 -12.23 37.22
CA ASN A 222 -8.71 -11.20 36.82
C ASN A 222 -9.36 -9.82 36.89
N VAL A 223 -8.53 -8.78 36.95
CA VAL A 223 -8.97 -7.38 36.84
C VAL A 223 -8.34 -6.77 35.60
N ASP A 224 -9.16 -6.10 34.81
CA ASP A 224 -8.78 -5.26 33.68
C ASP A 224 -9.40 -3.89 33.89
N THR A 225 -8.61 -2.84 33.99
CA THR A 225 -9.18 -1.49 34.09
C THR A 225 -8.75 -0.60 32.95
N GLY A 226 -9.62 0.31 32.55
CA GLY A 226 -9.34 1.26 31.49
C GLY A 226 -9.83 2.66 31.84
N MET A 227 -8.91 3.58 32.14
CA MET A 227 -9.22 5.01 32.33
C MET A 227 -8.74 5.81 31.11
N GLY A 228 -9.65 6.53 30.46
CA GLY A 228 -9.30 7.42 29.36
C GLY A 228 -8.50 8.63 29.85
N LEU A 229 -7.22 8.71 29.46
CA LEU A 229 -6.34 9.79 29.94
C LEU A 229 -6.83 11.17 29.53
N GLU A 230 -7.24 11.33 28.26
CA GLU A 230 -7.75 12.61 27.74
C GLU A 230 -9.09 12.99 28.40
N ARG A 231 -9.98 12.02 28.71
CA ARG A 231 -11.23 12.28 29.44
C ARG A 231 -10.94 12.71 30.87
N MET A 232 -10.02 12.04 31.56
CA MET A 232 -9.58 12.44 32.88
C MET A 232 -8.94 13.83 32.86
N ALA A 233 -8.11 14.15 31.89
CA ALA A 233 -7.51 15.46 31.74
C ALA A 233 -8.58 16.55 31.47
N THR A 234 -9.64 16.25 30.74
CA THR A 234 -10.77 17.19 30.54
C THR A 234 -11.41 17.57 31.88
N ILE A 235 -11.60 16.61 32.77
CA ILE A 235 -12.15 16.83 34.11
C ILE A 235 -11.17 17.63 34.95
N MET A 236 -9.90 17.21 35.03
CA MET A 236 -8.89 17.83 35.91
C MET A 236 -8.51 19.24 35.49
N GLN A 237 -8.59 19.55 34.21
CA GLN A 237 -8.30 20.89 33.67
C GLN A 237 -9.55 21.79 33.61
N GLY A 238 -10.74 21.22 33.84
CA GLY A 238 -12.01 21.95 33.80
C GLY A 238 -12.33 22.54 32.43
N VAL A 239 -12.05 21.79 31.38
CA VAL A 239 -12.25 22.20 29.97
C VAL A 239 -13.43 21.46 29.32
N ASP A 240 -13.94 22.03 28.21
CA ASP A 240 -15.18 21.54 27.59
C ASP A 240 -15.00 20.30 26.75
N SER A 241 -13.81 20.06 26.22
CA SER A 241 -13.55 19.00 25.25
C SER A 241 -12.15 18.41 25.41
N ILE A 242 -11.98 17.17 25.00
CA ILE A 242 -10.65 16.53 24.87
C ILE A 242 -9.71 17.34 23.95
N PHE A 243 -10.26 18.16 23.05
CA PHE A 243 -9.48 19.04 22.18
C PHE A 243 -8.94 20.30 22.88
N ASP A 244 -9.39 20.55 24.13
CA ASP A 244 -8.97 21.69 24.93
C ASP A 244 -7.97 21.32 26.01
N VAL A 245 -7.67 20.01 26.22
CA VAL A 245 -6.65 19.58 27.20
C VAL A 245 -5.24 19.97 26.69
N ASP A 246 -4.36 20.31 27.61
CA ASP A 246 -3.06 20.96 27.37
C ASP A 246 -2.26 20.41 26.17
N THR A 247 -2.01 19.09 26.10
CA THR A 247 -1.26 18.46 25.03
C THR A 247 -2.00 18.51 23.68
N VAL A 248 -3.30 18.21 23.66
CA VAL A 248 -4.11 18.21 22.44
C VAL A 248 -4.38 19.63 21.96
N LYS A 249 -4.60 20.58 22.89
CA LYS A 249 -4.73 21.99 22.60
C LYS A 249 -3.50 22.55 21.88
N SER A 250 -2.30 22.15 22.32
CA SER A 250 -1.06 22.57 21.66
C SER A 250 -1.03 22.17 20.17
N ILE A 251 -1.50 20.98 19.84
CA ILE A 251 -1.61 20.50 18.45
C ILE A 251 -2.71 21.26 17.71
N ARG A 252 -3.88 21.44 18.33
CA ARG A 252 -4.99 22.22 17.80
C ARG A 252 -4.59 23.65 17.45
N ASP A 253 -3.87 24.31 18.36
CA ASP A 253 -3.41 25.68 18.18
C ASP A 253 -2.38 25.77 17.02
N ALA A 254 -1.53 24.73 16.82
CA ALA A 254 -0.66 24.62 15.65
C ALA A 254 -1.45 24.47 14.33
N VAL A 255 -2.56 23.71 14.33
CA VAL A 255 -3.48 23.61 13.18
C VAL A 255 -4.09 24.98 12.88
N CYS A 256 -4.60 25.68 13.90
CA CYS A 256 -5.18 27.01 13.76
C CYS A 256 -4.18 28.02 13.19
N ALA A 257 -2.94 28.00 13.70
CA ALA A 257 -1.86 28.87 13.20
C ALA A 257 -1.53 28.58 11.74
N LYS A 258 -1.46 27.28 11.37
CA LYS A 258 -1.17 26.87 9.99
C LYS A 258 -2.28 27.27 9.02
N ALA A 259 -3.55 27.15 9.43
CA ALA A 259 -4.71 27.51 8.65
C ALA A 259 -5.05 29.02 8.69
N ASN A 260 -4.42 29.78 9.59
CA ASN A 260 -4.73 31.17 9.88
C ASN A 260 -6.22 31.38 10.26
N VAL A 261 -6.75 30.50 11.13
CA VAL A 261 -8.12 30.53 11.63
C VAL A 261 -8.15 30.65 13.16
N GLU A 262 -9.27 31.14 13.69
CA GLU A 262 -9.49 31.24 15.14
C GLU A 262 -10.53 30.22 15.58
N TYR A 263 -10.15 29.36 16.52
CA TYR A 263 -11.01 28.32 17.08
C TYR A 263 -12.12 28.92 17.97
N GLY A 264 -13.31 28.34 17.88
CA GLY A 264 -14.49 28.78 18.68
C GLY A 264 -15.35 29.85 17.99
N LYS A 265 -15.03 30.28 16.76
CA LYS A 265 -15.81 31.28 16.03
C LYS A 265 -16.85 30.71 15.08
N GLU A 266 -16.53 29.62 14.44
CA GLU A 266 -17.38 28.99 13.42
C GLU A 266 -17.37 27.47 13.56
N HIS A 267 -18.54 26.87 13.74
CA HIS A 267 -18.66 25.43 13.99
C HIS A 267 -18.01 24.54 12.91
N LYS A 268 -18.17 24.87 11.62
CA LYS A 268 -17.57 24.10 10.51
C LYS A 268 -16.05 24.17 10.53
N THR A 269 -15.50 25.32 10.83
CA THR A 269 -14.06 25.55 11.02
C THR A 269 -13.55 24.73 12.21
N ASP A 270 -14.25 24.78 13.34
CA ASP A 270 -13.90 24.04 14.55
C ASP A 270 -13.90 22.52 14.32
N VAL A 271 -14.91 21.99 13.62
CA VAL A 271 -14.95 20.56 13.23
C VAL A 271 -13.71 20.19 12.41
N SER A 272 -13.35 21.00 11.40
CA SER A 272 -12.18 20.73 10.57
C SER A 272 -10.87 20.77 11.36
N VAL A 273 -10.73 21.72 12.26
CA VAL A 273 -9.58 21.84 13.16
C VAL A 273 -9.47 20.62 14.09
N ARG A 274 -10.57 20.17 14.70
CA ARG A 274 -10.61 18.98 15.57
C ARG A 274 -10.27 17.70 14.80
N VAL A 275 -10.82 17.52 13.61
CA VAL A 275 -10.51 16.36 12.74
C VAL A 275 -9.02 16.31 12.42
N ILE A 276 -8.42 17.42 11.99
CA ILE A 276 -6.97 17.45 11.69
C ILE A 276 -6.17 17.14 12.96
N THR A 277 -6.55 17.72 14.11
CA THR A 277 -5.86 17.53 15.39
C THR A 277 -5.87 16.07 15.83
N ASP A 278 -7.01 15.40 15.78
CA ASP A 278 -7.14 13.98 16.12
C ASP A 278 -6.36 13.09 15.14
N HIS A 279 -6.57 13.32 13.86
CA HIS A 279 -6.01 12.44 12.84
C HIS A 279 -4.49 12.57 12.74
N ILE A 280 -3.91 13.77 12.94
CA ILE A 280 -2.45 13.91 12.94
C ILE A 280 -1.82 13.18 14.14
N ARG A 281 -2.47 13.15 15.31
CA ARG A 281 -2.03 12.32 16.44
C ARG A 281 -2.04 10.85 16.04
N SER A 282 -3.17 10.38 15.51
CA SER A 282 -3.37 8.99 15.12
C SER A 282 -2.34 8.51 14.11
N VAL A 283 -2.17 9.25 13.00
CA VAL A 283 -1.24 8.82 11.92
C VAL A 283 0.23 8.91 12.34
N THR A 284 0.58 9.87 13.22
CA THR A 284 1.94 9.98 13.77
C THR A 284 2.27 8.75 14.62
N MET A 285 1.39 8.36 15.54
CA MET A 285 1.57 7.19 16.40
C MET A 285 1.57 5.88 15.62
N MET A 286 0.62 5.71 14.68
CA MET A 286 0.56 4.52 13.83
C MET A 286 1.82 4.35 12.98
N THR A 287 2.34 5.45 12.41
CA THR A 287 3.56 5.42 11.58
C THR A 287 4.78 5.09 12.43
N ALA A 288 4.89 5.63 13.63
CA ALA A 288 5.97 5.30 14.58
C ALA A 288 5.99 3.79 14.92
N ASP A 289 4.82 3.18 15.04
CA ASP A 289 4.65 1.75 15.30
C ASP A 289 4.73 0.86 14.04
N GLY A 290 5.17 1.42 12.91
CA GLY A 290 5.50 0.69 11.69
C GLY A 290 4.32 0.47 10.72
N VAL A 291 3.16 1.10 10.94
CA VAL A 291 2.06 1.04 9.98
C VAL A 291 2.37 1.90 8.76
N LEU A 292 2.27 1.32 7.57
CA LEU A 292 2.44 2.01 6.29
C LEU A 292 1.09 2.19 5.58
N PRO A 293 0.88 3.31 4.85
CA PRO A 293 -0.33 3.50 4.06
C PRO A 293 -0.51 2.38 3.03
N SER A 294 -1.68 1.74 3.02
CA SER A 294 -2.02 0.68 2.06
C SER A 294 -3.49 0.73 1.67
N ASN A 295 -3.93 -0.19 0.78
CA ASN A 295 -5.33 -0.28 0.35
C ASN A 295 -6.18 -1.22 1.22
N GLU A 296 -5.57 -1.97 2.11
CA GLU A 296 -6.25 -2.97 2.94
C GLU A 296 -5.70 -2.97 4.38
N GLY A 297 -6.48 -3.51 5.30
CA GLY A 297 -6.09 -3.71 6.68
C GLY A 297 -5.72 -2.43 7.42
N ARG A 298 -4.74 -2.50 8.32
CA ARG A 298 -4.32 -1.38 9.18
C ARG A 298 -3.75 -0.19 8.40
N GLY A 299 -3.09 -0.46 7.29
CA GLY A 299 -2.56 0.60 6.42
C GLY A 299 -3.66 1.40 5.71
N TYR A 300 -4.82 0.78 5.44
CA TYR A 300 -6.00 1.48 4.96
C TYR A 300 -6.55 2.46 6.01
N VAL A 301 -6.58 2.05 7.28
CA VAL A 301 -7.00 2.94 8.39
C VAL A 301 -6.08 4.17 8.44
N LEU A 302 -4.77 3.98 8.43
CA LEU A 302 -3.80 5.08 8.42
C LEU A 302 -4.02 6.00 7.21
N ARG A 303 -4.17 5.44 6.02
CA ARG A 303 -4.43 6.19 4.79
C ARG A 303 -5.73 6.98 4.85
N ARG A 304 -6.81 6.38 5.38
CA ARG A 304 -8.12 7.04 5.55
C ARG A 304 -7.98 8.27 6.44
N LEU A 305 -7.37 8.12 7.61
CA LEU A 305 -7.17 9.22 8.57
C LEU A 305 -6.32 10.35 7.98
N LEU A 306 -5.19 10.01 7.35
CA LEU A 306 -4.29 10.98 6.73
C LEU A 306 -5.00 11.79 5.62
N ARG A 307 -5.71 11.09 4.72
CA ARG A 307 -6.42 11.72 3.62
C ARG A 307 -7.59 12.58 4.09
N ARG A 308 -8.27 12.15 5.17
CA ARG A 308 -9.34 12.93 5.80
C ARG A 308 -8.77 14.21 6.41
N ALA A 309 -7.66 14.14 7.12
CA ALA A 309 -6.95 15.33 7.63
C ALA A 309 -6.52 16.28 6.49
N ALA A 310 -5.94 15.76 5.42
CA ALA A 310 -5.52 16.55 4.26
C ALA A 310 -6.71 17.26 3.57
N ARG A 311 -7.88 16.58 3.46
CA ARG A 311 -9.12 17.20 2.94
C ARG A 311 -9.57 18.36 3.83
N HIS A 312 -9.63 18.14 5.15
CA HIS A 312 -10.03 19.20 6.08
C HIS A 312 -9.05 20.38 6.05
N GLY A 313 -7.75 20.12 5.81
CA GLY A 313 -6.79 21.19 5.55
C GLY A 313 -7.15 22.02 4.32
N LYS A 314 -7.55 21.42 3.23
CA LYS A 314 -8.07 22.13 2.04
C LYS A 314 -9.34 22.94 2.36
N LEU A 315 -10.26 22.38 3.15
CA LEU A 315 -11.47 23.11 3.57
C LEU A 315 -11.14 24.36 4.40
N LEU A 316 -10.06 24.32 5.17
CA LEU A 316 -9.53 25.47 5.91
C LEU A 316 -8.67 26.42 5.07
N GLY A 317 -8.44 26.12 3.78
CA GLY A 317 -7.64 26.94 2.87
C GLY A 317 -6.12 26.73 2.99
N ILE A 318 -5.66 25.65 3.62
CA ILE A 318 -4.22 25.33 3.67
C ILE A 318 -3.77 24.84 2.29
N GLU A 319 -2.75 25.53 1.76
CA GLU A 319 -2.12 25.17 0.50
C GLU A 319 -0.85 24.33 0.70
N GLY A 320 -0.66 23.29 -0.13
CA GLY A 320 0.51 22.42 -0.10
C GLY A 320 0.51 21.43 1.07
N GLU A 321 1.67 20.79 1.29
CA GLU A 321 1.89 19.82 2.36
C GLU A 321 1.95 20.52 3.73
N PHE A 322 1.32 19.91 4.74
CA PHE A 322 1.31 20.47 6.10
C PHE A 322 1.32 19.40 7.20
N LEU A 323 0.92 18.16 6.89
CA LEU A 323 0.76 17.11 7.90
C LEU A 323 2.10 16.72 8.55
N ALA A 324 3.18 16.64 7.77
CA ALA A 324 4.52 16.38 8.31
C ALA A 324 4.98 17.50 9.26
N GLU A 325 4.62 18.76 8.99
CA GLU A 325 4.92 19.88 9.86
C GLU A 325 4.11 19.81 11.17
N LEU A 326 2.83 19.51 11.09
CA LEU A 326 1.96 19.36 12.26
C LEU A 326 2.35 18.17 13.15
N SER A 327 2.88 17.09 12.58
CA SER A 327 3.33 15.93 13.35
C SER A 327 4.49 16.27 14.32
N LYS A 328 5.25 17.34 14.05
CA LYS A 328 6.26 17.86 14.99
C LYS A 328 5.64 18.28 16.32
N SER A 329 4.45 18.88 16.29
CA SER A 329 3.71 19.25 17.50
C SER A 329 3.28 18.03 18.30
N VAL A 330 2.86 16.95 17.61
CA VAL A 330 2.55 15.67 18.26
C VAL A 330 3.78 15.07 18.94
N ILE A 331 4.91 15.05 18.24
CA ILE A 331 6.18 14.53 18.75
C ILE A 331 6.64 15.36 19.96
N ALA A 332 6.52 16.70 19.89
CA ALA A 332 6.90 17.58 20.99
C ALA A 332 6.06 17.34 22.25
N CYS A 333 4.75 17.05 22.13
CA CYS A 333 3.87 16.82 23.26
C CYS A 333 3.98 15.40 23.85
N SER A 334 4.30 14.40 23.01
CA SER A 334 4.20 12.99 23.36
C SER A 334 5.56 12.27 23.43
N GLY A 335 6.64 12.89 22.93
CA GLY A 335 7.96 12.25 22.79
C GLY A 335 8.62 11.87 24.13
N GLU A 336 8.24 12.50 25.25
CA GLU A 336 8.70 12.09 26.58
C GLU A 336 8.12 10.74 26.99
N ALA A 337 6.81 10.55 26.74
CA ALA A 337 6.12 9.29 27.04
C ALA A 337 6.43 8.17 26.01
N TYR A 338 6.71 8.56 24.77
CA TYR A 338 6.95 7.68 23.63
C TYR A 338 8.24 8.06 22.88
N PRO A 339 9.43 7.70 23.41
CA PRO A 339 10.73 8.09 22.82
C PRO A 339 10.91 7.67 21.37
N GLU A 340 10.25 6.60 20.94
CA GLU A 340 10.27 6.12 19.55
C GLU A 340 9.77 7.17 18.55
N LEU A 341 8.95 8.12 18.95
CA LEU A 341 8.50 9.23 18.12
C LEU A 341 9.66 10.14 17.72
N VAL A 342 10.55 10.43 18.68
CA VAL A 342 11.74 11.27 18.46
C VAL A 342 12.77 10.51 17.63
N GLU A 343 12.99 9.23 17.93
CA GLU A 343 13.94 8.38 17.22
C GLU A 343 13.58 8.20 15.74
N LYS A 344 12.27 8.11 15.44
CA LYS A 344 11.76 7.84 14.08
C LYS A 344 11.18 9.10 13.40
N GLN A 345 11.42 10.30 13.90
CA GLN A 345 10.77 11.52 13.40
C GLN A 345 10.95 11.74 11.90
N ASP A 346 12.17 11.55 11.37
CA ASP A 346 12.45 11.75 9.95
C ASP A 346 11.70 10.73 9.06
N TYR A 347 11.58 9.51 9.56
CA TYR A 347 10.79 8.45 8.92
C TYR A 347 9.31 8.83 8.90
N ILE A 348 8.75 9.29 10.03
CA ILE A 348 7.36 9.73 10.14
C ILE A 348 7.09 10.85 9.13
N PHE A 349 7.92 11.89 9.12
CA PHE A 349 7.76 13.02 8.21
C PHE A 349 7.75 12.59 6.75
N LYS A 350 8.68 11.70 6.38
CA LYS A 350 8.81 11.19 5.01
C LYS A 350 7.55 10.41 4.58
N ILE A 351 7.02 9.53 5.43
CA ILE A 351 5.80 8.77 5.12
C ILE A 351 4.58 9.68 4.96
N LEU A 352 4.39 10.62 5.90
CA LEU A 352 3.27 11.56 5.84
C LEU A 352 3.33 12.42 4.58
N SER A 353 4.49 13.01 4.27
CA SER A 353 4.67 13.83 3.06
C SER A 353 4.41 13.05 1.77
N ILE A 354 4.91 11.82 1.66
CA ILE A 354 4.71 11.01 0.44
C ILE A 354 3.23 10.70 0.21
N GLU A 355 2.50 10.26 1.25
CA GLU A 355 1.09 9.93 1.11
C GLU A 355 0.23 11.18 0.90
N GLU A 356 0.53 12.29 1.60
CA GLU A 356 -0.14 13.57 1.42
C GLU A 356 0.03 14.09 -0.01
N ASN A 357 1.25 14.10 -0.56
CA ASN A 357 1.54 14.46 -1.94
C ASN A 357 0.85 13.57 -2.95
N SER A 358 0.86 12.27 -2.70
CA SER A 358 0.15 11.31 -3.55
C SER A 358 -1.35 11.59 -3.57
N PHE A 359 -1.91 11.96 -2.43
CA PHE A 359 -3.33 12.29 -2.31
C PHE A 359 -3.67 13.60 -3.03
N TYR A 360 -2.86 14.65 -2.90
CA TYR A 360 -3.10 15.92 -3.60
C TYR A 360 -3.11 15.79 -5.12
N LYS A 361 -2.33 14.87 -5.70
CA LYS A 361 -2.37 14.59 -7.15
C LYS A 361 -3.69 13.97 -7.62
N THR A 362 -4.43 13.31 -6.74
CA THR A 362 -5.65 12.57 -7.08
C THR A 362 -6.92 13.28 -6.61
N ILE A 363 -6.85 14.04 -5.50
CA ILE A 363 -8.04 14.62 -4.87
C ILE A 363 -8.73 15.65 -5.77
N ASP A 364 -7.99 16.52 -6.44
CA ASP A 364 -8.58 17.60 -7.24
C ASP A 364 -9.43 17.04 -8.38
N LYS A 365 -8.92 16.01 -9.07
CA LYS A 365 -9.64 15.33 -10.14
C LYS A 365 -10.83 14.52 -9.62
N GLY A 366 -10.66 13.82 -8.50
CA GLY A 366 -11.74 13.06 -7.85
C GLY A 366 -12.87 13.98 -7.37
N MET A 367 -12.53 15.11 -6.76
CA MET A 367 -13.49 16.12 -6.31
C MET A 367 -14.24 16.76 -7.48
N GLU A 368 -13.57 17.05 -8.60
CA GLU A 368 -14.21 17.60 -9.81
C GLU A 368 -15.25 16.62 -10.36
N ILE A 369 -14.90 15.34 -10.46
CA ILE A 369 -15.80 14.28 -10.94
C ILE A 369 -16.97 14.09 -9.96
N LEU A 370 -16.70 14.01 -8.66
CA LEU A 370 -17.73 13.84 -7.64
C LEU A 370 -18.73 15.00 -7.64
N LYS A 371 -18.25 16.25 -7.75
CA LYS A 371 -19.11 17.43 -7.85
C LYS A 371 -20.00 17.38 -9.09
N ALA A 372 -19.44 17.01 -10.25
CA ALA A 372 -20.20 16.86 -11.48
C ALA A 372 -21.29 15.77 -11.35
N ASP A 373 -20.94 14.61 -10.78
CA ASP A 373 -21.90 13.52 -10.52
C ASP A 373 -23.00 13.95 -9.53
N MET A 374 -22.65 14.72 -8.48
CA MET A 374 -23.64 15.29 -7.53
C MET A 374 -24.58 16.32 -8.18
N GLU A 375 -24.07 17.17 -9.06
CA GLU A 375 -24.91 18.14 -9.81
C GLU A 375 -25.88 17.41 -10.76
N GLU A 376 -25.40 16.35 -11.42
CA GLU A 376 -26.24 15.48 -12.25
C GLU A 376 -27.37 14.85 -11.41
N MET A 377 -27.03 14.26 -10.24
CA MET A 377 -27.99 13.65 -9.32
C MET A 377 -29.03 14.68 -8.82
N LYS A 378 -28.58 15.88 -8.44
CA LYS A 378 -29.49 16.99 -8.03
C LYS A 378 -30.44 17.36 -9.14
N ALA A 379 -29.98 17.43 -10.41
CA ALA A 379 -30.80 17.79 -11.55
C ALA A 379 -31.92 16.78 -11.82
N VAL A 380 -31.72 15.50 -11.55
CA VAL A 380 -32.73 14.43 -11.74
C VAL A 380 -33.44 14.04 -10.42
N GLY A 381 -33.08 14.66 -9.30
CA GLY A 381 -33.71 14.42 -7.99
C GLY A 381 -33.26 13.09 -7.32
N GLU A 382 -32.18 12.49 -7.77
CA GLU A 382 -31.60 11.29 -7.16
C GLU A 382 -30.80 11.66 -5.91
N LYS A 383 -30.92 10.81 -4.87
CA LYS A 383 -30.18 10.96 -3.61
C LYS A 383 -29.15 9.87 -3.37
N VAL A 384 -29.18 8.80 -4.15
CA VAL A 384 -28.29 7.63 -4.00
C VAL A 384 -27.39 7.55 -5.23
N MET A 385 -26.08 7.66 -5.02
CA MET A 385 -25.09 7.50 -6.10
C MET A 385 -24.95 6.02 -6.44
N SER A 386 -24.95 5.69 -7.73
CA SER A 386 -24.81 4.30 -8.18
C SER A 386 -23.47 3.69 -7.77
N GLY A 387 -23.46 2.37 -7.49
CA GLY A 387 -22.27 1.63 -7.16
C GLY A 387 -21.18 1.71 -8.23
N GLU A 388 -21.54 1.75 -9.51
CA GLU A 388 -20.60 1.91 -10.63
C GLU A 388 -19.86 3.27 -10.58
N LYS A 389 -20.58 4.39 -10.32
CA LYS A 389 -19.97 5.72 -10.22
C LYS A 389 -19.03 5.81 -9.02
N SER A 390 -19.46 5.33 -7.85
CA SER A 390 -18.64 5.33 -6.63
C SER A 390 -17.44 4.38 -6.75
N PHE A 391 -17.61 3.22 -7.40
CA PHE A 391 -16.50 2.28 -7.66
C PHE A 391 -15.49 2.85 -8.67
N ARG A 392 -15.94 3.54 -9.71
CA ARG A 392 -15.06 4.24 -10.66
C ARG A 392 -14.19 5.30 -9.98
N LEU A 393 -14.76 6.09 -9.07
CA LEU A 393 -14.01 7.06 -8.26
C LEU A 393 -12.93 6.35 -7.44
N TYR A 394 -13.27 5.23 -6.82
CA TYR A 394 -12.35 4.45 -5.99
C TYR A 394 -11.25 3.75 -6.81
N ASP A 395 -11.63 2.95 -7.81
CA ASP A 395 -10.71 2.06 -8.54
C ASP A 395 -9.84 2.82 -9.56
N THR A 396 -10.46 3.71 -10.35
CA THR A 396 -9.77 4.39 -11.45
C THR A 396 -9.06 5.66 -10.99
N TYR A 397 -9.65 6.41 -10.08
CA TYR A 397 -9.12 7.71 -9.66
C TYR A 397 -8.49 7.66 -8.26
N GLY A 398 -8.55 6.52 -7.56
CA GLY A 398 -7.97 6.36 -6.22
C GLY A 398 -8.62 7.25 -5.16
N PHE A 399 -9.87 7.69 -5.40
CA PHE A 399 -10.62 8.53 -4.47
C PHE A 399 -11.31 7.65 -3.44
N PRO A 400 -11.02 7.80 -2.12
CA PRO A 400 -11.54 6.89 -1.11
C PRO A 400 -13.07 6.88 -1.04
N VAL A 401 -13.66 5.69 -0.95
CA VAL A 401 -15.13 5.54 -0.86
C VAL A 401 -15.70 6.20 0.39
N ASP A 402 -14.98 6.11 1.53
CA ASP A 402 -15.42 6.75 2.77
C ASP A 402 -15.46 8.27 2.63
N LEU A 403 -14.51 8.85 1.88
CA LEU A 403 -14.51 10.28 1.58
C LEU A 403 -15.67 10.65 0.63
N THR A 404 -16.00 9.78 -0.32
CA THR A 404 -17.17 9.94 -1.19
C THR A 404 -18.46 9.93 -0.35
N LYS A 405 -18.61 8.99 0.58
CA LYS A 405 -19.74 8.90 1.52
C LYS A 405 -19.88 10.18 2.37
N GLU A 406 -18.79 10.63 2.96
CA GLU A 406 -18.77 11.83 3.81
C GLU A 406 -19.22 13.07 3.04
N ILE A 407 -18.72 13.28 1.82
CA ILE A 407 -19.07 14.44 1.00
C ILE A 407 -20.53 14.37 0.54
N LEU A 408 -21.01 13.19 0.17
CA LEU A 408 -22.41 12.99 -0.21
C LEU A 408 -23.34 13.24 0.97
N ALA A 409 -22.99 12.75 2.18
CA ALA A 409 -23.76 12.95 3.40
C ALA A 409 -23.86 14.44 3.81
N GLU A 410 -22.83 15.26 3.56
CA GLU A 410 -22.88 16.72 3.77
C GLU A 410 -23.99 17.40 2.94
N GLU A 411 -24.37 16.79 1.80
CA GLU A 411 -25.40 17.28 0.89
C GLU A 411 -26.72 16.47 0.97
N GLY A 412 -26.85 15.58 1.97
CA GLY A 412 -28.01 14.71 2.17
C GLY A 412 -28.19 13.63 1.10
N MET A 413 -27.06 13.15 0.56
CA MET A 413 -26.99 12.07 -0.43
C MET A 413 -26.23 10.87 0.15
N GLU A 414 -26.38 9.70 -0.48
CA GLU A 414 -25.77 8.43 -0.08
C GLU A 414 -25.17 7.68 -1.28
N ILE A 415 -24.43 6.59 -1.05
CA ILE A 415 -24.02 5.66 -2.10
C ILE A 415 -24.84 4.37 -2.03
N ASP A 416 -24.96 3.65 -3.15
CA ASP A 416 -25.42 2.27 -3.19
C ASP A 416 -24.29 1.34 -2.76
N GLU A 417 -24.26 1.01 -1.45
CA GLU A 417 -23.20 0.19 -0.84
C GLU A 417 -23.19 -1.23 -1.33
N ASP A 418 -24.36 -1.82 -1.60
CA ASP A 418 -24.48 -3.19 -2.09
C ASP A 418 -23.91 -3.30 -3.50
N ALA A 419 -24.27 -2.36 -4.38
CA ALA A 419 -23.74 -2.31 -5.73
C ALA A 419 -22.22 -2.00 -5.73
N PHE A 420 -21.72 -1.12 -4.87
CA PHE A 420 -20.29 -0.87 -4.72
C PHE A 420 -19.54 -2.15 -4.27
N THR A 421 -20.08 -2.87 -3.29
CA THR A 421 -19.50 -4.11 -2.77
C THR A 421 -19.48 -5.21 -3.84
N ALA A 422 -20.52 -5.29 -4.67
CA ALA A 422 -20.58 -6.21 -5.80
C ALA A 422 -19.47 -5.94 -6.83
N GLU A 423 -19.23 -4.67 -7.19
CA GLU A 423 -18.14 -4.27 -8.10
C GLU A 423 -16.76 -4.60 -7.50
N MET A 424 -16.56 -4.34 -6.21
CA MET A 424 -15.34 -4.70 -5.49
C MET A 424 -15.09 -6.22 -5.53
N LYS A 425 -16.13 -7.02 -5.32
CA LYS A 425 -16.04 -8.48 -5.38
C LYS A 425 -15.69 -8.96 -6.79
N ALA A 426 -16.33 -8.40 -7.81
CA ALA A 426 -16.06 -8.71 -9.21
C ALA A 426 -14.61 -8.36 -9.60
N GLN A 427 -14.06 -7.26 -9.11
CA GLN A 427 -12.67 -6.90 -9.31
C GLN A 427 -11.72 -7.91 -8.64
N LYS A 428 -11.98 -8.28 -7.37
CA LYS A 428 -11.19 -9.28 -6.64
C LYS A 428 -11.20 -10.64 -7.34
N GLU A 429 -12.33 -11.06 -7.90
CA GLU A 429 -12.47 -12.29 -8.66
C GLU A 429 -11.69 -12.23 -9.99
N ARG A 430 -11.75 -11.11 -10.70
CA ARG A 430 -10.91 -10.87 -11.90
C ARG A 430 -9.42 -10.92 -11.58
N ALA A 431 -9.00 -10.31 -10.49
CA ALA A 431 -7.61 -10.36 -10.02
C ALA A 431 -7.19 -11.77 -9.58
N ARG A 432 -8.09 -12.53 -8.93
CA ARG A 432 -7.87 -13.94 -8.55
C ARG A 432 -7.78 -14.85 -9.78
N SER A 433 -8.66 -14.72 -10.75
CA SER A 433 -8.64 -15.53 -11.98
C SER A 433 -7.41 -15.23 -12.85
N ALA A 434 -6.91 -14.00 -12.84
CA ALA A 434 -5.63 -13.65 -13.46
C ALA A 434 -4.43 -14.26 -12.73
N ARG A 435 -4.53 -14.49 -11.40
CA ARG A 435 -3.50 -15.16 -10.57
C ARG A 435 -3.63 -16.69 -10.56
N ALA A 436 -4.81 -17.26 -10.85
CA ALA A 436 -5.09 -18.70 -10.80
C ALA A 436 -4.32 -19.56 -11.82
N LYS A 437 -3.41 -18.97 -12.60
CA LYS A 437 -2.40 -19.69 -13.39
C LYS A 437 -1.12 -20.03 -12.61
N SER A 438 -1.01 -19.64 -11.34
CA SER A 438 0.02 -20.09 -10.41
C SER A 438 -0.62 -21.00 -9.37
N ASN A 439 -0.27 -22.28 -9.38
CA ASN A 439 -0.74 -23.31 -8.48
C ASN A 439 -0.55 -22.95 -7.00
N TYR A 440 -1.58 -22.37 -6.38
CA TYR A 440 -1.71 -22.40 -4.92
C TYR A 440 -2.94 -23.23 -4.57
N MET A 441 -2.72 -24.45 -4.14
CA MET A 441 -3.79 -25.37 -3.70
C MET A 441 -4.39 -24.87 -2.39
N GLY A 442 -5.45 -24.09 -2.49
CA GLY A 442 -6.41 -23.88 -1.39
C GLY A 442 -7.24 -25.13 -1.19
N ALA A 443 -7.49 -25.48 0.07
CA ALA A 443 -8.20 -26.65 0.55
C ALA A 443 -9.42 -27.08 -0.30
N ALA A 444 -9.18 -27.91 -1.30
CA ALA A 444 -10.17 -28.80 -1.85
C ALA A 444 -9.95 -30.19 -1.25
N GLU A 445 -10.99 -30.94 -1.01
CA GLU A 445 -10.89 -32.36 -0.70
C GLU A 445 -9.99 -33.02 -1.75
N THR A 446 -8.75 -33.36 -1.34
CA THR A 446 -7.75 -33.94 -2.23
C THR A 446 -7.64 -35.41 -1.89
N VAL A 447 -7.28 -36.25 -2.85
CA VAL A 447 -6.96 -37.66 -2.68
C VAL A 447 -5.99 -37.92 -1.49
N TYR A 448 -5.23 -36.90 -1.10
CA TYR A 448 -4.30 -36.97 0.03
C TYR A 448 -4.96 -37.07 1.40
N ASN A 449 -6.27 -36.79 1.52
CA ASN A 449 -7.07 -37.00 2.75
C ASN A 449 -7.30 -38.47 3.01
N GLU A 450 -7.22 -39.33 1.98
CA GLU A 450 -7.38 -40.79 2.08
C GLU A 450 -6.14 -41.51 2.63
N LEU A 451 -4.99 -40.77 2.69
CA LEU A 451 -3.74 -41.32 3.18
C LEU A 451 -3.75 -41.44 4.72
N PRO A 452 -3.09 -42.48 5.30
CA PRO A 452 -3.01 -42.65 6.75
C PRO A 452 -2.55 -41.37 7.47
N VAL A 453 -3.20 -41.06 8.59
CA VAL A 453 -2.88 -39.87 9.41
C VAL A 453 -1.45 -39.96 9.97
N GLU A 454 -1.01 -41.17 10.35
CA GLU A 454 0.29 -41.44 10.97
C GLU A 454 1.46 -41.44 9.95
N LEU A 455 1.19 -41.15 8.68
CA LEU A 455 2.24 -41.11 7.66
C LEU A 455 3.14 -39.89 7.87
N GLU A 456 4.34 -40.12 8.36
CA GLU A 456 5.38 -39.15 8.58
C GLU A 456 6.58 -39.43 7.67
N THR A 457 7.25 -38.38 7.19
CA THR A 457 8.48 -38.46 6.39
C THR A 457 9.60 -37.76 7.14
N ALA A 458 10.68 -38.47 7.49
CA ALA A 458 11.86 -37.88 8.09
C ALA A 458 12.69 -37.14 7.03
N PHE A 459 12.83 -35.83 7.16
CA PHE A 459 13.64 -35.02 6.25
C PHE A 459 15.13 -35.06 6.64
N ALA A 460 15.99 -35.51 5.73
CA ALA A 460 17.45 -35.61 5.92
C ALA A 460 18.25 -34.67 5.00
N GLY A 461 17.58 -33.91 4.16
CA GLY A 461 18.16 -33.22 3.01
C GLY A 461 18.90 -31.91 3.28
N TYR A 462 19.17 -31.51 4.54
CA TYR A 462 20.06 -30.38 4.80
C TYR A 462 21.54 -30.72 4.50
N ASP A 463 21.96 -31.96 4.81
CA ASP A 463 23.38 -32.39 4.72
C ASP A 463 23.56 -33.57 3.76
N VAL A 464 22.50 -34.26 3.38
CA VAL A 464 22.56 -35.49 2.57
C VAL A 464 21.73 -35.27 1.31
N TYR A 465 22.30 -35.62 0.15
CA TYR A 465 21.68 -35.46 -1.17
C TYR A 465 21.19 -36.78 -1.77
N ASP A 466 21.68 -37.89 -1.25
CA ASP A 466 21.34 -39.25 -1.62
C ASP A 466 21.02 -40.07 -0.38
N VAL A 467 19.86 -40.71 -0.33
CA VAL A 467 19.48 -41.59 0.78
C VAL A 467 19.09 -42.95 0.21
N ALA A 468 19.88 -43.94 0.54
CA ALA A 468 19.58 -45.32 0.17
C ALA A 468 18.69 -46.01 1.23
N ASN A 469 18.04 -47.09 0.81
CA ASN A 469 17.19 -47.91 1.66
C ASN A 469 16.06 -47.07 2.31
N VAL A 470 15.40 -46.22 1.53
CA VAL A 470 14.13 -45.56 1.93
C VAL A 470 12.95 -46.40 1.48
N LYS A 471 11.92 -46.46 2.29
CA LYS A 471 10.73 -47.25 1.99
C LYS A 471 9.66 -46.37 1.34
N ILE A 472 9.05 -46.84 0.28
CA ILE A 472 7.81 -46.24 -0.28
C ILE A 472 6.68 -46.60 0.66
N VAL A 473 6.11 -45.65 1.37
CA VAL A 473 5.07 -45.85 2.39
C VAL A 473 3.65 -45.60 1.85
N ALA A 474 3.53 -44.81 0.80
CA ALA A 474 2.27 -44.61 0.08
C ALA A 474 2.54 -44.13 -1.35
N LEU A 475 1.56 -44.33 -2.24
CA LEU A 475 1.61 -43.94 -3.63
C LEU A 475 0.26 -43.40 -4.07
N VAL A 476 0.25 -42.29 -4.78
CA VAL A 476 -0.91 -41.77 -5.50
C VAL A 476 -0.54 -41.76 -6.98
N ALA A 477 -1.30 -42.44 -7.80
CA ALA A 477 -1.08 -42.51 -9.24
C ALA A 477 -2.34 -42.03 -9.98
N ASN A 478 -2.16 -41.15 -10.97
CA ASN A 478 -3.24 -40.60 -11.79
C ASN A 478 -4.44 -40.11 -10.93
N GLU A 479 -4.13 -39.34 -9.88
CA GLU A 479 -5.11 -38.73 -8.92
C GLU A 479 -5.89 -39.74 -8.05
N ALA A 480 -5.43 -40.99 -7.89
CA ALA A 480 -6.02 -41.96 -6.99
C ALA A 480 -4.96 -42.66 -6.13
N VAL A 481 -5.30 -43.06 -4.89
CA VAL A 481 -4.42 -43.88 -4.04
C VAL A 481 -4.22 -45.23 -4.70
N ALA A 482 -2.97 -45.65 -4.84
CA ALA A 482 -2.60 -46.87 -5.58
C ALA A 482 -1.55 -47.68 -4.83
N GLU A 483 -1.54 -48.99 -5.04
CA GLU A 483 -0.49 -49.88 -4.55
C GLU A 483 0.70 -49.94 -5.51
N THR A 484 0.47 -49.69 -6.80
CA THR A 484 1.50 -49.76 -7.84
C THR A 484 1.32 -48.67 -8.90
N ALA A 485 2.38 -48.27 -9.56
CA ALA A 485 2.36 -47.38 -10.72
C ALA A 485 3.42 -47.83 -11.75
N GLN A 486 3.10 -47.69 -13.02
CA GLN A 486 3.93 -48.15 -14.16
C GLN A 486 4.44 -46.99 -15.00
N ALA A 487 5.42 -47.28 -15.87
CA ALA A 487 6.00 -46.30 -16.75
C ALA A 487 4.93 -45.51 -17.54
N GLY A 488 4.99 -44.18 -17.49
CA GLY A 488 4.02 -43.24 -18.06
C GLY A 488 2.99 -42.72 -17.10
N ASP A 489 2.88 -43.29 -15.88
CA ASP A 489 1.94 -42.78 -14.86
C ASP A 489 2.50 -41.51 -14.16
N ALA A 490 1.64 -40.52 -13.99
CA ALA A 490 1.89 -39.37 -13.11
C ALA A 490 1.70 -39.81 -11.65
N VAL A 491 2.69 -39.56 -10.79
CA VAL A 491 2.70 -40.08 -9.41
C VAL A 491 3.06 -39.04 -8.38
N ALA A 492 2.53 -39.21 -7.18
CA ALA A 492 3.07 -38.66 -5.94
C ALA A 492 3.54 -39.80 -5.05
N VAL A 493 4.82 -39.88 -4.80
CA VAL A 493 5.46 -40.91 -3.97
C VAL A 493 5.68 -40.37 -2.57
N PHE A 494 5.35 -41.17 -1.54
CA PHE A 494 5.59 -40.87 -0.14
C PHE A 494 6.62 -41.83 0.41
N LEU A 495 7.68 -41.26 1.03
CA LEU A 495 8.80 -41.99 1.59
C LEU A 495 8.82 -41.89 3.12
N ASP A 496 9.32 -42.89 3.82
CA ASP A 496 9.58 -42.86 5.26
C ASP A 496 10.70 -41.87 5.62
N ARG A 497 11.66 -41.65 4.71
CA ARG A 497 12.76 -40.71 4.84
C ARG A 497 13.12 -40.12 3.48
N THR A 498 13.47 -38.83 3.44
CA THR A 498 13.75 -38.17 2.16
C THR A 498 14.89 -37.15 2.25
N PRO A 499 15.74 -37.04 1.17
CA PRO A 499 16.65 -35.91 0.98
C PRO A 499 15.98 -34.71 0.30
N PHE A 500 14.77 -34.88 -0.25
CA PHE A 500 14.08 -33.85 -1.02
C PHE A 500 13.48 -32.77 -0.12
N TYR A 501 13.87 -31.52 -0.34
CA TYR A 501 13.25 -30.38 0.28
C TYR A 501 11.85 -30.15 -0.31
N ALA A 502 10.83 -30.14 0.53
CA ALA A 502 9.49 -29.81 0.11
C ALA A 502 9.28 -28.30 0.08
N GLU A 503 8.62 -27.80 -0.96
CA GLU A 503 8.33 -26.38 -1.15
C GLU A 503 7.82 -25.73 0.15
N SER A 504 8.56 -24.74 0.63
CA SER A 504 8.28 -24.03 1.88
C SER A 504 9.08 -22.74 1.97
N GLY A 505 8.54 -21.73 2.68
CA GLY A 505 9.25 -20.47 2.92
C GLY A 505 9.65 -19.70 1.65
N GLY A 506 8.93 -19.91 0.56
CA GLY A 506 9.23 -19.30 -0.75
C GLY A 506 10.30 -20.03 -1.57
N GLN A 507 10.98 -21.04 -1.03
CA GLN A 507 11.89 -21.90 -1.80
C GLN A 507 11.12 -23.02 -2.49
N VAL A 508 11.36 -23.21 -3.80
CA VAL A 508 10.79 -24.30 -4.59
C VAL A 508 11.23 -25.68 -4.08
N GLY A 509 10.40 -26.69 -4.32
CA GLY A 509 10.73 -28.06 -4.01
C GLY A 509 11.85 -28.63 -4.88
N ASP A 510 12.55 -29.64 -4.35
CA ASP A 510 13.60 -30.30 -5.11
C ASP A 510 13.09 -31.18 -6.22
N GLN A 511 13.96 -31.34 -7.19
CA GLN A 511 13.85 -32.29 -8.28
C GLN A 511 14.89 -33.39 -8.14
N GLY A 512 14.66 -34.53 -8.79
CA GLY A 512 15.62 -35.63 -8.76
C GLY A 512 15.02 -36.95 -9.19
N VAL A 513 15.50 -38.05 -8.63
CA VAL A 513 15.13 -39.41 -9.01
C VAL A 513 14.89 -40.27 -7.77
N ILE A 514 13.83 -41.08 -7.78
CA ILE A 514 13.62 -42.18 -6.86
C ILE A 514 13.74 -43.47 -7.64
N LYS A 515 14.73 -44.31 -7.29
CA LYS A 515 15.04 -45.55 -8.00
C LYS A 515 14.81 -46.75 -7.10
N THR A 516 13.99 -47.69 -7.54
CA THR A 516 13.76 -48.99 -6.92
C THR A 516 14.46 -50.11 -7.71
N GLU A 517 14.31 -51.34 -7.31
CA GLU A 517 14.79 -52.49 -8.09
C GLU A 517 14.00 -52.69 -9.38
N THR A 518 12.73 -52.28 -9.40
CA THR A 518 11.77 -52.56 -10.46
C THR A 518 11.40 -51.34 -11.32
N GLY A 519 11.69 -50.12 -10.85
CA GLY A 519 11.31 -48.94 -11.58
C GLY A 519 12.07 -47.66 -11.19
N VAL A 520 11.82 -46.63 -11.95
CA VAL A 520 12.42 -45.27 -11.76
C VAL A 520 11.34 -44.19 -11.82
N VAL A 521 11.29 -43.36 -10.81
CA VAL A 521 10.45 -42.16 -10.78
C VAL A 521 11.33 -40.94 -10.98
N LYS A 522 11.01 -40.10 -11.96
CA LYS A 522 11.59 -38.77 -12.12
C LYS A 522 10.75 -37.78 -11.33
N VAL A 523 11.30 -37.27 -10.26
CA VAL A 523 10.67 -36.26 -9.41
C VAL A 523 10.87 -34.88 -10.03
N THR A 524 9.77 -34.18 -10.32
CA THR A 524 9.76 -32.83 -10.91
C THR A 524 9.49 -31.73 -9.90
N ASN A 525 8.90 -32.07 -8.75
CA ASN A 525 8.68 -31.15 -7.61
C ASN A 525 8.47 -31.95 -6.34
N CYS A 526 8.67 -31.31 -5.20
CA CYS A 526 8.42 -31.86 -3.87
C CYS A 526 7.60 -30.87 -3.06
N VAL A 527 6.43 -31.27 -2.56
CA VAL A 527 5.49 -30.36 -1.87
C VAL A 527 5.00 -30.96 -0.56
N LYS A 528 4.55 -30.09 0.36
CA LYS A 528 3.80 -30.52 1.55
C LYS A 528 2.32 -30.55 1.21
N VAL A 529 1.68 -31.66 1.52
CA VAL A 529 0.22 -31.85 1.36
C VAL A 529 -0.46 -31.90 2.73
N VAL A 530 -1.78 -32.13 2.75
CA VAL A 530 -2.59 -32.17 3.97
C VAL A 530 -1.95 -33.05 5.05
N GLY A 531 -1.93 -32.56 6.30
CA GLY A 531 -1.28 -33.23 7.42
C GLY A 531 0.25 -33.09 7.43
N GLY A 532 0.83 -32.21 6.63
CA GLY A 532 2.29 -31.98 6.59
C GLY A 532 3.09 -33.06 5.88
N LYS A 533 2.42 -34.01 5.22
CA LYS A 533 3.04 -35.11 4.48
C LYS A 533 3.83 -34.60 3.28
N ILE A 534 5.02 -35.18 3.02
CA ILE A 534 5.89 -34.81 1.92
C ILE A 534 5.59 -35.67 0.70
N ALA A 535 5.07 -35.06 -0.36
CA ALA A 535 4.73 -35.67 -1.62
C ALA A 535 5.81 -35.38 -2.67
N HIS A 536 6.43 -36.42 -3.23
CA HIS A 536 7.38 -36.36 -4.35
C HIS A 536 6.61 -36.50 -5.65
N MET A 537 6.33 -35.36 -6.30
CA MET A 537 5.53 -35.28 -7.51
C MET A 537 6.38 -35.59 -8.75
N GLY A 538 5.93 -36.46 -9.62
CA GLY A 538 6.69 -36.81 -10.81
C GLY A 538 5.99 -37.78 -11.74
N GLU A 539 6.79 -38.52 -12.47
CA GLU A 539 6.35 -39.55 -13.46
C GLU A 539 7.22 -40.80 -13.32
N VAL A 540 6.61 -41.96 -13.40
CA VAL A 540 7.35 -43.21 -13.56
C VAL A 540 7.95 -43.27 -14.95
N THR A 541 9.28 -43.18 -15.08
CA THR A 541 9.95 -43.13 -16.38
C THR A 541 10.33 -44.55 -16.86
N GLU A 542 10.55 -45.49 -15.97
CA GLU A 542 10.95 -46.86 -16.28
C GLU A 542 10.30 -47.84 -15.31
N GLY A 543 9.87 -49.01 -15.82
CA GLY A 543 9.44 -50.15 -15.04
C GLY A 543 8.15 -49.94 -14.22
N LEU A 544 8.15 -50.46 -12.99
CA LEU A 544 7.02 -50.45 -12.09
C LEU A 544 7.54 -50.05 -10.69
N VAL A 545 6.79 -49.20 -9.95
CA VAL A 545 7.06 -48.90 -8.54
C VAL A 545 5.88 -49.34 -7.69
N GLN A 546 6.15 -49.80 -6.46
CA GLN A 546 5.10 -50.31 -5.59
C GLN A 546 5.29 -49.91 -4.14
N VAL A 547 4.16 -49.81 -3.39
CA VAL A 547 4.16 -49.54 -1.96
C VAL A 547 4.89 -50.68 -1.21
N GLY A 548 5.71 -50.33 -0.23
CA GLY A 548 6.54 -51.25 0.54
C GLY A 548 7.91 -51.56 -0.04
N GLU A 549 8.17 -51.15 -1.29
CA GLU A 549 9.46 -51.35 -1.96
C GLU A 549 10.54 -50.42 -1.37
N MET A 550 11.77 -50.88 -1.39
CA MET A 550 12.94 -50.12 -0.98
C MET A 550 13.50 -49.36 -2.18
N ALA A 551 13.84 -48.09 -1.97
CA ALA A 551 14.32 -47.22 -2.99
C ALA A 551 15.61 -46.48 -2.58
N CYS A 552 16.27 -45.90 -3.57
CA CYS A 552 17.28 -44.89 -3.41
C CYS A 552 16.69 -43.55 -3.90
N ALA A 553 16.68 -42.56 -3.03
CA ALA A 553 16.15 -41.23 -3.31
C ALA A 553 17.32 -40.24 -3.47
N SER A 554 17.47 -39.65 -4.66
CA SER A 554 18.59 -38.78 -5.03
C SER A 554 18.06 -37.47 -5.61
N ILE A 555 18.47 -36.35 -5.05
CA ILE A 555 18.09 -35.02 -5.57
C ILE A 555 19.03 -34.59 -6.70
N ASP A 556 18.56 -33.67 -7.53
CA ASP A 556 19.42 -32.91 -8.45
C ASP A 556 20.24 -31.88 -7.65
N VAL A 557 21.50 -32.25 -7.39
CA VAL A 557 22.42 -31.44 -6.57
C VAL A 557 22.70 -30.09 -7.21
N GLU A 558 22.77 -30.01 -8.56
CA GLU A 558 23.05 -28.75 -9.26
C GLU A 558 21.90 -27.75 -9.07
N LEU A 559 20.66 -28.19 -9.24
CA LEU A 559 19.47 -27.36 -9.01
C LEU A 559 19.32 -26.97 -7.53
N ARG A 560 19.55 -27.91 -6.59
CA ARG A 560 19.54 -27.63 -5.15
C ARG A 560 20.57 -26.55 -4.79
N MET A 561 21.81 -26.70 -5.25
CA MET A 561 22.88 -25.74 -4.98
C MET A 561 22.58 -24.36 -5.61
N ALA A 562 21.99 -24.31 -6.78
CA ALA A 562 21.55 -23.05 -7.39
C ALA A 562 20.45 -22.37 -6.55
N SER A 563 19.44 -23.12 -6.12
CA SER A 563 18.39 -22.61 -5.22
C SER A 563 18.98 -22.15 -3.88
N SER A 564 19.92 -22.91 -3.29
CA SER A 564 20.59 -22.55 -2.03
C SER A 564 21.44 -21.28 -2.16
N ARG A 565 22.06 -21.01 -3.33
CA ARG A 565 22.73 -19.73 -3.62
C ARG A 565 21.75 -18.57 -3.56
N ASN A 566 20.63 -18.69 -4.29
CA ASN A 566 19.60 -17.67 -4.32
C ASN A 566 18.96 -17.47 -2.95
N HIS A 567 18.75 -18.53 -2.16
CA HIS A 567 18.18 -18.43 -0.82
C HIS A 567 19.13 -17.73 0.17
N SER A 568 20.40 -18.12 0.16
CA SER A 568 21.40 -17.47 1.01
C SER A 568 21.59 -16.00 0.61
N ALA A 569 21.57 -15.70 -0.69
CA ALA A 569 21.61 -14.31 -1.19
C ALA A 569 20.38 -13.49 -0.77
N THR A 570 19.21 -14.11 -0.60
CA THR A 570 18.00 -13.43 -0.12
C THR A 570 18.19 -12.86 1.29
N HIS A 571 18.84 -13.61 2.19
CA HIS A 571 19.15 -13.11 3.52
C HIS A 571 20.17 -11.97 3.50
N LEU A 572 21.21 -12.08 2.67
CA LEU A 572 22.18 -10.99 2.49
C LEU A 572 21.51 -9.75 1.91
N LEU A 573 20.60 -9.92 0.94
CA LEU A 573 19.81 -8.85 0.35
C LEU A 573 18.90 -8.17 1.38
N HIS A 574 18.19 -8.94 2.19
CA HIS A 574 17.32 -8.41 3.25
C HIS A 574 18.11 -7.52 4.21
N LYS A 575 19.26 -8.01 4.67
CA LYS A 575 20.16 -7.23 5.55
C LYS A 575 20.68 -5.96 4.87
N ALA A 576 21.10 -6.03 3.60
CA ALA A 576 21.58 -4.88 2.84
C ALA A 576 20.49 -3.82 2.65
N LEU A 577 19.26 -4.25 2.30
CA LEU A 577 18.10 -3.36 2.19
C LEU A 577 17.79 -2.64 3.51
N ARG A 578 17.80 -3.36 4.63
CA ARG A 578 17.61 -2.75 5.96
C ARG A 578 18.73 -1.77 6.32
N THR A 579 19.94 -2.02 5.85
CA THR A 579 21.08 -1.12 6.09
C THR A 579 20.97 0.17 5.28
N VAL A 580 20.54 0.09 4.02
CA VAL A 580 20.46 1.25 3.10
C VAL A 580 19.17 2.04 3.29
N LEU A 581 18.03 1.34 3.40
CA LEU A 581 16.70 1.97 3.40
C LEU A 581 16.15 2.19 4.81
N GLY A 582 16.63 1.44 5.81
CA GLY A 582 16.19 1.53 7.19
C GLY A 582 15.51 0.27 7.72
N THR A 583 15.34 0.23 9.04
CA THR A 583 14.84 -0.95 9.78
C THR A 583 13.37 -1.30 9.52
N HIS A 584 12.61 -0.41 8.87
CA HIS A 584 11.22 -0.63 8.45
C HIS A 584 11.09 -1.63 7.30
N VAL A 585 12.20 -1.97 6.64
CA VAL A 585 12.20 -2.99 5.58
C VAL A 585 11.97 -4.35 6.21
N GLU A 586 10.84 -4.97 5.85
CA GLU A 586 10.44 -6.31 6.27
C GLU A 586 10.03 -7.12 5.04
N GLN A 587 10.21 -8.43 5.11
CA GLN A 587 9.79 -9.32 4.05
C GLN A 587 8.26 -9.35 3.95
N ALA A 588 7.73 -9.01 2.77
CA ALA A 588 6.31 -9.14 2.43
C ALA A 588 6.03 -10.39 1.59
N GLY A 589 7.06 -10.97 0.99
CA GLY A 589 7.00 -12.21 0.22
C GLY A 589 8.38 -12.61 -0.32
N SER A 590 8.55 -13.89 -0.62
CA SER A 590 9.78 -14.43 -1.18
C SER A 590 9.47 -15.52 -2.20
N TYR A 591 10.31 -15.64 -3.22
CA TYR A 591 10.32 -16.76 -4.15
C TYR A 591 11.76 -17.06 -4.54
N VAL A 592 12.19 -18.30 -4.35
CA VAL A 592 13.56 -18.73 -4.56
C VAL A 592 13.56 -20.01 -5.41
N SER A 593 14.15 -19.92 -6.58
CA SER A 593 14.35 -21.05 -7.51
C SER A 593 15.83 -21.18 -7.88
N ALA A 594 16.15 -22.17 -8.71
CA ALA A 594 17.50 -22.31 -9.25
C ALA A 594 17.90 -21.15 -10.17
N ASP A 595 16.95 -20.57 -10.89
CA ASP A 595 17.19 -19.53 -11.89
C ASP A 595 17.32 -18.13 -11.31
N ARG A 596 16.51 -17.80 -10.28
CA ARG A 596 16.45 -16.46 -9.70
C ARG A 596 15.87 -16.46 -8.29
N LEU A 597 16.07 -15.35 -7.61
CA LEU A 597 15.32 -14.99 -6.42
C LEU A 597 14.40 -13.79 -6.70
N ARG A 598 13.30 -13.74 -5.98
CA ARG A 598 12.38 -12.61 -5.90
C ARG A 598 12.14 -12.30 -4.43
N PHE A 599 12.34 -11.05 -4.07
CA PHE A 599 12.13 -10.58 -2.71
C PHE A 599 11.18 -9.39 -2.70
N ASP A 600 10.02 -9.57 -2.08
CA ASP A 600 9.02 -8.52 -1.89
C ASP A 600 9.20 -7.97 -0.48
N PHE A 601 9.33 -6.65 -0.35
CA PHE A 601 9.64 -6.00 0.92
C PHE A 601 8.85 -4.70 1.10
N THR A 602 8.64 -4.33 2.38
CA THR A 602 7.95 -3.10 2.73
C THR A 602 8.85 -1.91 2.49
N HIS A 603 8.44 -1.04 1.56
CA HIS A 603 9.07 0.27 1.36
C HIS A 603 8.12 1.18 0.59
N PHE A 604 8.14 2.46 0.93
CA PHE A 604 7.15 3.47 0.51
C PHE A 604 7.45 4.16 -0.83
N ALA A 605 8.69 4.06 -1.34
CA ALA A 605 9.14 4.73 -2.57
C ALA A 605 9.87 3.77 -3.50
N ALA A 606 10.01 4.13 -4.78
CA ALA A 606 10.94 3.46 -5.67
C ALA A 606 12.37 3.72 -5.21
N MET A 607 13.21 2.70 -5.26
CA MET A 607 14.62 2.84 -4.96
C MET A 607 15.31 3.68 -6.04
N THR A 608 16.22 4.54 -5.61
CA THR A 608 17.09 5.26 -6.53
C THR A 608 18.16 4.34 -7.12
N ALA A 609 18.71 4.74 -8.27
CA ALA A 609 19.79 3.98 -8.89
C ALA A 609 21.02 3.82 -7.96
N ASP A 610 21.29 4.80 -7.12
CA ASP A 610 22.42 4.77 -6.16
C ASP A 610 22.12 3.85 -4.98
N GLU A 611 20.88 3.83 -4.46
CA GLU A 611 20.45 2.87 -3.43
C GLU A 611 20.52 1.42 -3.95
N ILE A 612 20.09 1.16 -5.18
CA ILE A 612 20.19 -0.17 -5.82
C ILE A 612 21.65 -0.60 -5.93
N LYS A 613 22.54 0.29 -6.39
CA LYS A 613 23.98 0.02 -6.48
C LYS A 613 24.61 -0.26 -5.12
N GLU A 614 24.21 0.49 -4.11
CA GLU A 614 24.75 0.32 -2.76
C GLU A 614 24.28 -0.99 -2.12
N VAL A 615 23.00 -1.36 -2.29
CA VAL A 615 22.48 -2.67 -1.86
C VAL A 615 23.23 -3.80 -2.57
N GLU A 616 23.39 -3.71 -3.89
CA GLU A 616 24.13 -4.72 -4.67
C GLU A 616 25.58 -4.84 -4.22
N ARG A 617 26.23 -3.69 -3.93
CA ARG A 617 27.60 -3.66 -3.41
C ARG A 617 27.70 -4.36 -2.05
N LEU A 618 26.81 -4.02 -1.10
CA LEU A 618 26.81 -4.61 0.24
C LEU A 618 26.59 -6.12 0.22
N VAL A 619 25.71 -6.62 -0.65
CA VAL A 619 25.50 -8.06 -0.82
C VAL A 619 26.76 -8.74 -1.34
N ASN A 620 27.39 -8.17 -2.37
CA ASN A 620 28.62 -8.75 -2.92
C ASN A 620 29.80 -8.65 -1.94
N ASP A 621 29.90 -7.57 -1.14
CA ASP A 621 30.90 -7.47 -0.08
C ASP A 621 30.73 -8.58 0.98
N ALA A 622 29.49 -8.88 1.38
CA ALA A 622 29.21 -9.98 2.30
C ALA A 622 29.51 -11.36 1.68
N ILE A 623 29.36 -11.52 0.36
CA ILE A 623 29.77 -12.71 -0.39
C ILE A 623 31.31 -12.83 -0.34
N PHE A 624 32.04 -11.76 -0.66
CA PHE A 624 33.50 -11.74 -0.68
C PHE A 624 34.11 -11.86 0.71
N ALA A 625 33.41 -11.42 1.76
CA ALA A 625 33.82 -11.61 3.15
C ALA A 625 33.85 -13.08 3.57
N SER A 626 33.20 -13.97 2.78
CA SER A 626 33.26 -15.42 3.00
C SER A 626 32.84 -15.84 4.40
N TYR A 627 31.70 -15.34 4.88
CA TYR A 627 31.15 -15.72 6.18
C TYR A 627 30.71 -17.17 6.20
N ASP A 628 31.06 -17.88 7.30
CA ASP A 628 30.48 -19.20 7.55
C ASP A 628 29.01 -19.10 7.90
N VAL A 629 28.23 -20.03 7.39
CA VAL A 629 26.79 -20.11 7.62
C VAL A 629 26.52 -21.22 8.61
N HIS A 630 26.10 -20.85 9.80
CA HIS A 630 25.73 -21.75 10.87
C HIS A 630 24.21 -21.86 10.99
N THR A 631 23.75 -23.06 11.27
CA THR A 631 22.31 -23.32 11.47
C THR A 631 22.12 -24.05 12.78
N ASP A 632 21.37 -23.42 13.70
CA ASP A 632 21.12 -23.96 15.03
C ASP A 632 19.62 -24.08 15.28
N GLU A 633 19.21 -25.15 15.97
CA GLU A 633 17.84 -25.28 16.49
C GLU A 633 17.81 -24.83 17.94
N MET A 634 16.88 -23.93 18.28
CA MET A 634 16.76 -23.40 19.63
C MET A 634 15.35 -22.93 19.94
N SER A 635 15.03 -22.63 21.19
CA SER A 635 13.75 -22.03 21.55
C SER A 635 13.63 -20.62 20.94
N ILE A 636 12.41 -20.23 20.61
CA ILE A 636 12.13 -18.93 20.00
C ILE A 636 12.67 -17.76 20.83
N ASP A 637 12.64 -17.86 22.17
CA ASP A 637 13.15 -16.82 23.06
C ASP A 637 14.67 -16.69 22.98
N LYS A 638 15.40 -17.82 22.91
CA LYS A 638 16.85 -17.81 22.70
C LYS A 638 17.21 -17.21 21.34
N ALA A 639 16.43 -17.51 20.31
CA ALA A 639 16.63 -16.95 18.97
C ALA A 639 16.44 -15.43 18.97
N ARG A 640 15.40 -14.93 19.61
CA ARG A 640 15.15 -13.48 19.79
C ARG A 640 16.26 -12.79 20.56
N ASN A 641 16.71 -13.39 21.68
CA ASN A 641 17.81 -12.86 22.49
C ASN A 641 19.15 -12.84 21.73
N ARG A 642 19.33 -13.73 20.74
CA ARG A 642 20.50 -13.71 19.81
C ARG A 642 20.36 -12.65 18.72
N GLY A 643 19.21 -11.93 18.65
CA GLY A 643 18.95 -10.93 17.64
C GLY A 643 18.44 -11.48 16.31
N ALA A 644 17.95 -12.72 16.30
CA ALA A 644 17.38 -13.32 15.09
C ALA A 644 16.11 -12.58 14.67
N MET A 645 16.06 -12.20 13.40
CA MET A 645 14.86 -11.63 12.78
C MET A 645 13.82 -12.72 12.56
N ALA A 646 12.60 -12.49 13.05
CA ALA A 646 11.43 -13.31 12.82
C ALA A 646 10.49 -12.57 11.89
N LEU A 647 9.88 -13.25 10.93
CA LEU A 647 8.86 -12.64 10.06
C LEU A 647 7.59 -12.37 10.86
N PHE A 648 7.03 -11.18 10.71
CA PHE A 648 5.75 -10.84 11.32
C PHE A 648 4.61 -11.66 10.69
N GLY A 649 3.81 -12.33 11.54
CA GLY A 649 2.60 -13.06 11.11
C GLY A 649 2.79 -14.56 10.83
N GLU A 650 4.01 -15.10 10.91
CA GLU A 650 4.21 -16.57 10.88
C GLU A 650 4.07 -17.19 12.28
N LYS A 651 3.37 -18.33 12.33
CA LYS A 651 3.28 -19.13 13.55
C LYS A 651 4.55 -19.99 13.63
N TYR A 652 5.43 -19.64 14.54
CA TYR A 652 6.62 -20.44 14.84
C TYR A 652 6.31 -21.47 15.96
N GLY A 653 6.88 -22.66 15.84
CA GLY A 653 6.85 -23.65 16.94
C GLY A 653 7.73 -23.20 18.13
N GLU A 654 7.68 -23.99 19.22
CA GLU A 654 8.53 -23.75 20.39
C GLU A 654 10.04 -23.83 20.06
N VAL A 655 10.39 -24.67 19.08
CA VAL A 655 11.75 -24.82 18.56
C VAL A 655 11.81 -24.26 17.13
N VAL A 656 12.75 -23.37 16.89
CA VAL A 656 12.95 -22.69 15.61
C VAL A 656 14.37 -22.91 15.10
N ARG A 657 14.53 -22.94 13.77
CA ARG A 657 15.82 -23.02 13.11
C ARG A 657 16.33 -21.61 12.81
N VAL A 658 17.50 -21.27 13.35
CA VAL A 658 18.20 -19.99 13.18
C VAL A 658 19.31 -20.16 12.16
N VAL A 659 19.35 -19.32 11.14
CA VAL A 659 20.43 -19.24 10.16
C VAL A 659 21.26 -17.99 10.46
N ASP A 660 22.53 -18.19 10.81
CA ASP A 660 23.50 -17.14 11.13
C ASP A 660 24.62 -17.11 10.10
N MET A 661 24.74 -16.01 9.38
CA MET A 661 25.74 -15.76 8.36
C MET A 661 26.85 -14.84 8.91
N GLY A 662 27.66 -15.38 9.84
CA GLY A 662 28.78 -14.66 10.44
C GLY A 662 28.41 -13.42 11.23
N GLY A 663 27.19 -13.38 11.81
CA GLY A 663 26.65 -12.22 12.51
C GLY A 663 26.19 -11.09 11.58
N TYR A 664 26.44 -11.16 10.27
CA TYR A 664 25.98 -10.18 9.30
C TYR A 664 24.45 -10.24 9.12
N SER A 665 23.89 -11.44 8.92
CA SER A 665 22.45 -11.70 8.95
C SER A 665 22.16 -12.86 9.87
N ILE A 666 21.17 -12.71 10.76
CA ILE A 666 20.68 -13.74 11.67
C ILE A 666 19.17 -13.77 11.53
N GLU A 667 18.61 -14.87 10.97
CA GLU A 667 17.19 -14.96 10.64
C GLU A 667 16.60 -16.33 10.96
N LEU A 668 15.30 -16.39 11.28
CA LEU A 668 14.56 -17.64 11.39
C LEU A 668 14.27 -18.16 9.98
N CYS A 669 14.80 -19.32 9.63
CA CYS A 669 14.61 -19.88 8.30
C CYS A 669 14.74 -21.41 8.27
N GLY A 670 13.72 -22.08 7.71
CA GLY A 670 13.70 -23.54 7.45
C GLY A 670 14.27 -23.95 6.09
N GLY A 671 14.78 -23.02 5.28
CA GLY A 671 15.25 -23.29 3.91
C GLY A 671 16.60 -23.98 3.83
N ALA A 672 16.96 -24.41 2.62
CA ALA A 672 18.27 -24.96 2.32
C ALA A 672 19.26 -23.83 2.03
N HIS A 673 20.38 -23.79 2.76
CA HIS A 673 21.41 -22.76 2.65
C HIS A 673 22.78 -23.33 2.30
N LEU A 674 23.64 -22.46 1.78
CA LEU A 674 25.07 -22.74 1.61
C LEU A 674 25.76 -22.78 2.98
N LYS A 675 26.93 -23.40 3.04
CA LYS A 675 27.77 -23.46 4.26
C LYS A 675 28.71 -22.25 4.40
N ASN A 676 28.86 -21.45 3.34
CA ASN A 676 29.69 -20.26 3.33
C ASN A 676 29.18 -19.28 2.28
N THR A 677 29.14 -17.98 2.59
CA THR A 677 28.60 -16.94 1.69
C THR A 677 29.36 -16.80 0.37
N ALA A 678 30.67 -17.12 0.33
CA ALA A 678 31.44 -17.11 -0.94
C ALA A 678 30.90 -18.08 -1.99
N GLN A 679 30.19 -19.14 -1.58
CA GLN A 679 29.58 -20.10 -2.51
C GLN A 679 28.38 -19.54 -3.29
N VAL A 680 27.85 -18.36 -2.92
CA VAL A 680 26.83 -17.62 -3.69
C VAL A 680 27.40 -17.25 -5.07
N GLY A 681 28.69 -16.93 -5.15
CA GLY A 681 29.32 -16.37 -6.32
C GLY A 681 28.98 -14.88 -6.46
N SER A 682 28.76 -14.40 -7.68
CA SER A 682 28.32 -13.02 -7.88
C SER A 682 26.80 -12.88 -7.70
N PHE A 683 26.37 -11.72 -7.21
CA PHE A 683 24.97 -11.32 -7.08
C PHE A 683 24.68 -10.12 -7.97
N LYS A 684 23.55 -10.17 -8.71
CA LYS A 684 23.11 -9.08 -9.57
C LYS A 684 21.62 -8.83 -9.44
N ILE A 685 21.24 -7.58 -9.16
CA ILE A 685 19.86 -7.11 -9.19
C ILE A 685 19.47 -6.90 -10.67
N LEU A 686 18.37 -7.54 -11.11
CA LEU A 686 17.84 -7.41 -12.46
C LEU A 686 16.81 -6.29 -12.55
N SER A 687 15.93 -6.19 -11.54
CA SER A 687 14.86 -5.19 -11.53
C SER A 687 14.43 -4.83 -10.10
N GLU A 688 13.88 -3.63 -9.95
CA GLU A 688 13.18 -3.15 -8.77
C GLU A 688 11.88 -2.49 -9.20
N ASN A 689 10.73 -2.96 -8.67
CA ASN A 689 9.40 -2.53 -9.09
C ASN A 689 8.42 -2.44 -7.91
N GLY A 690 7.35 -1.63 -8.05
CA GLY A 690 6.21 -1.64 -7.12
C GLY A 690 5.28 -2.82 -7.42
N VAL A 691 4.82 -3.51 -6.38
CA VAL A 691 3.86 -4.62 -6.48
C VAL A 691 2.51 -4.24 -5.90
N ALA A 692 2.54 -3.53 -4.79
CA ALA A 692 1.37 -3.00 -4.11
C ALA A 692 1.74 -1.68 -3.42
N ALA A 693 0.75 -0.98 -2.88
CA ALA A 693 1.03 0.21 -2.08
C ALA A 693 1.93 -0.17 -0.89
N GLY A 694 3.07 0.50 -0.75
CA GLY A 694 4.03 0.23 0.32
C GLY A 694 4.83 -1.08 0.19
N VAL A 695 4.72 -1.81 -0.93
CA VAL A 695 5.49 -3.04 -1.19
C VAL A 695 6.29 -2.93 -2.47
N ARG A 696 7.58 -3.14 -2.37
CA ARG A 696 8.53 -3.16 -3.48
C ARG A 696 9.00 -4.59 -3.74
N ARG A 697 9.39 -4.87 -4.96
CA ARG A 697 9.90 -6.17 -5.41
C ARG A 697 11.27 -6.01 -6.03
N ILE A 698 12.22 -6.80 -5.58
CA ILE A 698 13.51 -7.01 -6.25
C ILE A 698 13.52 -8.40 -6.87
N GLU A 699 13.96 -8.48 -8.12
CA GLU A 699 14.38 -9.72 -8.76
C GLU A 699 15.90 -9.70 -8.94
N ALA A 700 16.56 -10.79 -8.58
CA ALA A 700 18.01 -10.90 -8.64
C ALA A 700 18.45 -12.32 -9.00
N VAL A 701 19.69 -12.44 -9.43
CA VAL A 701 20.33 -13.69 -9.83
C VAL A 701 21.69 -13.84 -9.15
N THR A 702 22.14 -15.11 -9.02
CA THR A 702 23.42 -15.43 -8.40
C THR A 702 24.23 -16.41 -9.26
N GLY A 703 25.51 -16.56 -8.95
CA GLY A 703 26.40 -17.58 -9.50
C GLY A 703 26.39 -17.67 -11.02
N LYS A 704 26.03 -18.85 -11.55
CA LYS A 704 26.03 -19.12 -13.01
C LYS A 704 25.04 -18.22 -13.75
N GLU A 705 23.87 -17.91 -13.18
CA GLU A 705 22.87 -17.07 -13.86
C GLU A 705 23.30 -15.60 -13.88
N ALA A 706 23.98 -15.10 -12.85
CA ALA A 706 24.59 -13.78 -12.87
C ALA A 706 25.70 -13.68 -13.93
N LEU A 707 26.52 -14.75 -14.09
CA LEU A 707 27.54 -14.82 -15.14
C LEU A 707 26.92 -14.80 -16.53
N LYS A 708 25.87 -15.58 -16.76
CA LYS A 708 25.12 -15.58 -18.02
C LYS A 708 24.56 -14.20 -18.35
N HIS A 709 24.04 -13.50 -17.35
CA HIS A 709 23.53 -12.14 -17.52
C HIS A 709 24.63 -11.19 -17.98
N TYR A 710 25.81 -11.22 -17.37
CA TYR A 710 26.94 -10.39 -17.79
C TYR A 710 27.45 -10.75 -19.18
N GLN A 711 27.52 -12.06 -19.52
CA GLN A 711 27.91 -12.50 -20.84
C GLN A 711 26.93 -12.03 -21.93
N ALA A 712 25.61 -12.11 -21.65
CA ALA A 712 24.59 -11.60 -22.57
C ALA A 712 24.74 -10.10 -22.81
N GLN A 713 24.97 -9.30 -21.75
CA GLN A 713 25.24 -7.87 -21.89
C GLN A 713 26.52 -7.58 -22.68
N GLU A 714 27.58 -8.35 -22.46
CA GLU A 714 28.83 -8.24 -23.22
C GLU A 714 28.60 -8.53 -24.70
N ASP A 715 27.86 -9.58 -25.03
CA ASP A 715 27.57 -9.96 -26.42
C ASP A 715 26.67 -8.92 -27.11
N GLU A 716 25.71 -8.34 -26.39
CA GLU A 716 24.90 -7.21 -26.89
C GLU A 716 25.78 -5.98 -27.19
N ILE A 717 26.71 -5.63 -26.32
CA ILE A 717 27.67 -4.55 -26.53
C ILE A 717 28.54 -4.84 -27.76
N LYS A 718 29.03 -6.08 -27.92
CA LYS A 718 29.82 -6.49 -29.10
C LYS A 718 29.02 -6.34 -30.39
N GLU A 719 27.75 -6.74 -30.39
CA GLU A 719 26.86 -6.61 -31.53
C GLU A 719 26.57 -5.14 -31.89
N ILE A 720 26.32 -4.29 -30.88
CA ILE A 720 26.17 -2.83 -31.09
C ILE A 720 27.47 -2.28 -31.69
N CYS A 721 28.62 -2.64 -31.16
CA CYS A 721 29.93 -2.24 -31.71
C CYS A 721 30.10 -2.64 -33.16
N ARG A 722 29.69 -3.88 -33.54
CA ARG A 722 29.70 -4.38 -34.93
C ARG A 722 28.83 -3.52 -35.84
N LEU A 723 27.59 -3.19 -35.39
CA LEU A 723 26.63 -2.41 -36.18
C LEU A 723 27.13 -0.98 -36.44
N VAL A 724 27.70 -0.31 -35.40
CA VAL A 724 28.18 1.06 -35.51
C VAL A 724 29.65 1.17 -35.95
N LYS A 725 30.31 0.02 -36.22
CA LYS A 725 31.73 -0.10 -36.60
C LYS A 725 32.65 0.58 -35.59
N SER A 726 32.53 0.21 -34.31
CA SER A 726 33.33 0.75 -33.21
C SER A 726 33.89 -0.37 -32.34
N THR A 727 34.68 0.01 -31.33
CA THR A 727 35.14 -0.86 -30.26
C THR A 727 34.42 -0.43 -28.94
N PRO A 728 34.30 -1.32 -27.93
CA PRO A 728 33.59 -0.99 -26.69
C PRO A 728 34.07 0.30 -26.03
N ASP A 729 35.37 0.55 -26.02
CA ASP A 729 35.99 1.76 -25.44
C ASP A 729 35.66 3.05 -26.20
N LYS A 730 35.28 2.95 -27.49
CA LYS A 730 34.91 4.09 -28.35
C LYS A 730 33.43 4.14 -28.69
N LEU A 731 32.62 3.24 -28.16
CA LEU A 731 31.21 3.10 -28.50
C LEU A 731 30.41 4.38 -28.29
N LEU A 732 30.56 5.00 -27.12
CA LEU A 732 29.85 6.24 -26.78
C LEU A 732 30.22 7.39 -27.73
N SER A 733 31.51 7.62 -27.95
CA SER A 733 31.96 8.67 -28.86
C SER A 733 31.51 8.44 -30.32
N ARG A 734 31.45 7.17 -30.75
CA ARG A 734 30.94 6.82 -32.10
C ARG A 734 29.44 7.06 -32.23
N LEU A 735 28.67 6.75 -31.19
CA LEU A 735 27.24 7.04 -31.16
C LEU A 735 26.95 8.56 -31.16
N GLU A 736 27.69 9.34 -30.37
CA GLU A 736 27.59 10.79 -30.39
C GLU A 736 27.92 11.37 -31.78
N GLN A 737 28.98 10.84 -32.41
CA GLN A 737 29.34 11.23 -33.77
C GLN A 737 28.23 10.90 -34.78
N LEU A 738 27.65 9.69 -34.74
CA LEU A 738 26.57 9.28 -35.65
C LEU A 738 25.33 10.17 -35.49
N LEU A 739 24.97 10.51 -34.24
CA LEU A 739 23.86 11.43 -33.96
C LEU A 739 24.13 12.84 -34.50
N ALA A 740 25.37 13.32 -34.38
CA ALA A 740 25.79 14.59 -34.96
C ALA A 740 25.75 14.58 -36.49
N GLU A 741 26.28 13.53 -37.13
CA GLU A 741 26.26 13.32 -38.59
C GLU A 741 24.80 13.25 -39.10
N GLN A 742 23.91 12.55 -38.41
CA GLN A 742 22.49 12.47 -38.76
C GLN A 742 21.82 13.87 -38.71
N LYS A 743 22.09 14.64 -37.66
CA LYS A 743 21.56 16.00 -37.52
C LYS A 743 22.05 16.94 -38.62
N GLU A 744 23.33 16.81 -39.00
CA GLU A 744 23.93 17.63 -40.08
C GLU A 744 23.37 17.23 -41.44
N THR A 745 23.28 15.92 -41.73
CA THR A 745 22.66 15.41 -42.97
C THR A 745 21.19 15.87 -43.09
N ALA A 746 20.43 15.83 -42.00
CA ALA A 746 19.05 16.33 -42.01
C ALA A 746 18.98 17.84 -42.35
N LYS A 747 19.90 18.66 -41.80
CA LYS A 747 19.99 20.09 -42.12
C LYS A 747 20.41 20.33 -43.58
N GLU A 748 21.36 19.55 -44.11
CA GLU A 748 21.76 19.64 -45.49
C GLU A 748 20.63 19.26 -46.43
N LEU A 749 19.91 18.18 -46.13
CA LEU A 749 18.73 17.78 -46.89
C LEU A 749 17.68 18.89 -46.96
N GLU A 750 17.40 19.55 -45.84
CA GLU A 750 16.48 20.69 -45.80
C GLU A 750 16.99 21.87 -46.62
N LYS A 751 18.29 22.18 -46.54
CA LYS A 751 18.91 23.22 -47.35
C LYS A 751 18.86 22.90 -48.86
N LEU A 752 19.12 21.64 -49.24
CA LEU A 752 19.00 21.21 -50.64
C LEU A 752 17.58 21.30 -51.14
N LYS A 753 16.60 20.88 -50.37
CA LYS A 753 15.18 21.00 -50.70
C LYS A 753 14.79 22.46 -50.89
N ALA A 754 15.24 23.33 -49.99
CA ALA A 754 14.98 24.79 -50.09
C ALA A 754 15.64 25.41 -51.35
N LYS A 755 16.86 24.98 -51.68
CA LYS A 755 17.59 25.45 -52.89
C LYS A 755 16.90 24.97 -54.18
N MET A 756 16.44 23.69 -54.20
CA MET A 756 15.68 23.18 -55.35
C MET A 756 14.35 23.92 -55.53
N ALA A 757 13.64 24.22 -54.44
CA ALA A 757 12.42 25.03 -54.51
C ALA A 757 12.67 26.47 -55.01
N GLY A 758 13.81 27.07 -54.61
CA GLY A 758 14.21 28.43 -55.07
C GLY A 758 14.52 28.45 -56.58
N GLY A 759 15.24 27.45 -57.13
CA GLY A 759 15.54 27.35 -58.57
C GLY A 759 14.30 27.12 -59.43
N ALA A 760 13.38 26.31 -58.96
CA ALA A 760 12.09 26.12 -59.58
C ALA A 760 11.20 27.38 -59.62
N ALA A 761 11.34 28.22 -58.61
CA ALA A 761 10.61 29.49 -58.53
C ALA A 761 11.04 30.49 -59.61
N ASP A 762 12.33 30.54 -59.98
CA ASP A 762 12.81 31.45 -61.02
C ASP A 762 12.38 31.01 -62.43
N GLU A 763 12.36 29.71 -62.68
CA GLU A 763 11.86 29.18 -63.94
C GLU A 763 10.31 29.37 -64.09
N MET A 764 9.56 29.19 -63.02
CA MET A 764 8.10 29.34 -63.03
C MET A 764 7.65 30.80 -63.28
N LEU A 765 8.40 31.79 -62.81
CA LEU A 765 8.05 33.18 -63.03
C LEU A 765 8.01 33.60 -64.53
N SER A 766 8.68 32.88 -65.40
CA SER A 766 8.58 33.08 -66.86
C SER A 766 7.22 32.71 -67.42
N GLY A 767 6.44 31.88 -66.73
CA GLY A 767 5.08 31.44 -67.10
C GLY A 767 3.94 32.35 -66.60
N LYS A 768 4.21 33.53 -66.07
CA LYS A 768 3.20 34.50 -65.65
C LYS A 768 2.43 35.06 -66.83
N VAL A 769 1.13 35.22 -66.66
CA VAL A 769 0.23 35.86 -67.60
C VAL A 769 -0.39 37.12 -66.98
N GLU A 770 -0.79 38.08 -67.80
CA GLU A 770 -1.43 39.26 -67.34
C GLU A 770 -2.97 39.17 -67.58
N ILE A 771 -3.72 39.34 -66.50
CA ILE A 771 -5.19 39.26 -66.52
C ILE A 771 -5.73 40.56 -65.87
N GLY A 772 -6.47 41.38 -66.59
CA GLY A 772 -7.05 42.63 -66.07
C GLY A 772 -6.02 43.60 -65.49
N GLY A 773 -4.78 43.64 -66.03
CA GLY A 773 -3.70 44.47 -65.51
C GLY A 773 -3.06 43.95 -64.22
N VAL A 774 -3.22 42.63 -63.90
CA VAL A 774 -2.64 41.97 -62.78
C VAL A 774 -1.84 40.75 -63.24
N ALA A 775 -0.62 40.57 -62.75
CA ALA A 775 0.23 39.41 -63.05
C ALA A 775 -0.33 38.19 -62.32
N VAL A 776 -0.62 37.12 -63.07
CA VAL A 776 -1.13 35.84 -62.53
C VAL A 776 -0.16 34.70 -62.91
N LEU A 777 0.37 34.04 -61.91
CA LEU A 777 1.18 32.83 -62.06
C LEU A 777 0.33 31.63 -61.63
N ALA A 778 -0.02 30.77 -62.57
CA ALA A 778 -0.70 29.51 -62.25
C ALA A 778 0.15 28.37 -62.79
N ALA A 779 0.68 27.52 -61.88
CA ALA A 779 1.64 26.47 -62.25
C ALA A 779 1.44 25.17 -61.46
N GLU A 780 1.65 24.07 -62.10
CA GLU A 780 1.75 22.73 -61.48
C GLU A 780 3.18 22.51 -61.00
N VAL A 781 3.29 21.94 -59.81
CA VAL A 781 4.55 21.54 -59.16
C VAL A 781 4.48 20.09 -58.78
N LYS A 782 5.48 19.28 -59.12
CA LYS A 782 5.47 17.84 -58.83
C LYS A 782 5.89 17.56 -57.39
N ASP A 783 5.19 16.59 -56.75
CA ASP A 783 5.55 15.96 -55.50
C ASP A 783 5.76 16.87 -54.27
N MET A 784 5.05 17.99 -54.20
CA MET A 784 5.09 18.90 -53.08
C MET A 784 3.88 18.68 -52.12
N ASP A 785 4.16 18.66 -50.82
CA ASP A 785 3.12 18.74 -49.81
C ASP A 785 2.62 20.19 -49.59
N GLY A 786 1.55 20.36 -48.78
CA GLY A 786 0.93 21.68 -48.57
C GLY A 786 1.88 22.72 -47.95
N ASN A 787 2.84 22.29 -47.10
CA ASN A 787 3.82 23.17 -46.49
C ASN A 787 4.91 23.61 -47.46
N ALA A 788 5.39 22.69 -48.26
CA ALA A 788 6.36 22.98 -49.34
C ALA A 788 5.75 23.93 -50.39
N LEU A 789 4.49 23.69 -50.82
CA LEU A 789 3.76 24.59 -51.69
C LEU A 789 3.59 26.00 -51.11
N ARG A 790 3.34 26.10 -49.81
CA ARG A 790 3.23 27.40 -49.13
C ARG A 790 4.55 28.17 -49.20
N THR A 791 5.66 27.50 -48.85
CA THR A 791 6.98 28.12 -48.90
C THR A 791 7.34 28.60 -50.31
N LEU A 792 7.06 27.78 -51.32
CA LEU A 792 7.28 28.14 -52.70
C LEU A 792 6.37 29.30 -53.12
N GLY A 793 5.08 29.28 -52.71
CA GLY A 793 4.13 30.33 -53.00
C GLY A 793 4.51 31.69 -52.37
N ASP A 794 5.01 31.71 -51.14
CA ASP A 794 5.52 32.94 -50.50
C ASP A 794 6.72 33.50 -51.26
N GLN A 795 7.64 32.63 -51.72
CA GLN A 795 8.82 33.05 -52.52
C GLN A 795 8.39 33.61 -53.88
N LEU A 796 7.43 32.93 -54.57
CA LEU A 796 6.91 33.37 -55.85
C LEU A 796 6.12 34.70 -55.72
N LYS A 797 5.33 34.83 -54.70
CA LYS A 797 4.58 36.06 -54.38
C LYS A 797 5.52 37.23 -54.15
N GLN A 798 6.60 37.02 -53.38
CA GLN A 798 7.62 38.05 -53.13
C GLN A 798 8.34 38.46 -54.40
N LYS A 799 8.75 37.52 -55.25
CA LYS A 799 9.43 37.75 -56.51
C LYS A 799 8.50 38.39 -57.57
N LEU A 800 7.21 38.04 -57.56
CA LEU A 800 6.24 38.63 -58.48
C LEU A 800 5.93 40.12 -58.15
N GLY A 801 6.12 40.53 -56.90
CA GLY A 801 5.92 41.87 -56.39
C GLY A 801 4.42 42.30 -56.29
N SER A 802 3.68 42.25 -57.37
CA SER A 802 2.22 42.52 -57.42
C SER A 802 1.58 41.45 -58.30
N GLY A 803 0.60 40.67 -57.76
CA GLY A 803 -0.05 39.65 -58.53
C GLY A 803 -0.71 38.53 -57.71
N VAL A 804 -1.11 37.46 -58.41
CA VAL A 804 -1.70 36.25 -57.89
C VAL A 804 -0.80 35.04 -58.22
N VAL A 805 -0.55 34.21 -57.25
CA VAL A 805 0.15 32.92 -57.41
C VAL A 805 -0.83 31.80 -57.09
N VAL A 806 -1.03 30.89 -58.02
CA VAL A 806 -1.80 29.65 -57.81
C VAL A 806 -0.90 28.46 -58.12
N LEU A 807 -0.74 27.59 -57.13
CA LEU A 807 0.09 26.38 -57.25
C LEU A 807 -0.77 25.15 -57.00
N ALA A 808 -0.51 24.12 -57.80
CA ALA A 808 -1.12 22.80 -57.61
C ALA A 808 -0.03 21.70 -57.61
N SER A 809 -0.19 20.70 -56.75
CA SER A 809 0.72 19.54 -56.75
C SER A 809 -0.07 18.25 -56.51
N GLY A 810 0.20 17.26 -57.32
CA GLY A 810 -0.23 15.89 -57.10
C GLY A 810 0.86 15.09 -56.38
N LYS A 811 0.53 14.53 -55.18
CA LYS A 811 1.42 13.64 -54.41
C LYS A 811 0.61 12.56 -53.75
N ASP A 812 1.06 11.28 -53.87
CA ASP A 812 0.45 10.12 -53.18
C ASP A 812 -1.10 10.02 -53.42
N GLY A 813 -1.54 10.28 -54.67
CA GLY A 813 -2.96 10.23 -55.00
C GLY A 813 -3.83 11.39 -54.48
N LYS A 814 -3.22 12.37 -53.84
CA LYS A 814 -3.89 13.61 -53.35
C LYS A 814 -3.41 14.83 -54.13
N VAL A 815 -4.29 15.78 -54.34
CA VAL A 815 -3.98 17.09 -54.93
C VAL A 815 -3.90 18.12 -53.82
N ASN A 816 -2.82 18.84 -53.72
CA ASN A 816 -2.67 20.02 -52.88
C ASN A 816 -2.75 21.27 -53.75
N LEU A 817 -3.61 22.18 -53.41
CA LEU A 817 -3.85 23.44 -54.13
C LEU A 817 -3.60 24.61 -53.20
N MET A 818 -2.98 25.67 -53.72
CA MET A 818 -2.76 26.89 -52.96
C MET A 818 -2.91 28.11 -53.85
N ALA A 819 -3.51 29.18 -53.31
CA ALA A 819 -3.58 30.48 -53.94
C ALA A 819 -3.10 31.56 -52.99
N MET A 820 -2.29 32.50 -53.50
CA MET A 820 -1.86 33.70 -52.80
C MET A 820 -2.07 34.94 -53.68
N ALA A 821 -2.51 36.04 -53.06
CA ALA A 821 -2.65 37.33 -53.69
C ALA A 821 -1.90 38.41 -52.90
N THR A 822 -1.32 39.36 -53.59
CA THR A 822 -0.71 40.53 -52.95
C THR A 822 -1.77 41.51 -52.44
N ASP A 823 -1.47 42.29 -51.43
CA ASP A 823 -2.45 43.15 -50.72
C ASP A 823 -3.05 44.26 -51.63
N ASP A 824 -2.26 44.71 -52.59
CA ASP A 824 -2.70 45.66 -53.59
C ASP A 824 -3.71 45.04 -54.60
N VAL A 825 -3.54 43.75 -54.93
CA VAL A 825 -4.46 43.00 -55.80
C VAL A 825 -5.73 42.58 -55.04
N VAL A 826 -5.59 42.29 -53.75
CA VAL A 826 -6.76 42.05 -52.88
C VAL A 826 -7.64 43.31 -52.78
N LYS A 827 -7.04 44.49 -52.73
CA LYS A 827 -7.80 45.78 -52.77
C LYS A 827 -8.48 46.01 -54.06
N LYS A 828 -8.09 45.39 -55.19
CA LYS A 828 -8.75 45.40 -56.48
C LYS A 828 -9.91 44.43 -56.65
N GLY A 829 -10.24 43.68 -55.55
CA GLY A 829 -11.37 42.75 -55.49
C GLY A 829 -10.98 41.29 -55.62
N VAL A 830 -9.70 40.91 -55.77
CA VAL A 830 -9.27 39.54 -55.87
C VAL A 830 -9.30 38.86 -54.49
N HIS A 831 -9.85 37.65 -54.41
CA HIS A 831 -10.01 36.88 -53.20
C HIS A 831 -9.45 35.46 -53.38
N ALA A 832 -8.30 35.14 -52.81
CA ALA A 832 -7.60 33.83 -52.94
C ALA A 832 -8.50 32.66 -52.50
N GLY A 833 -9.36 32.84 -51.47
CA GLY A 833 -10.29 31.82 -51.02
C GLY A 833 -11.30 31.40 -52.06
N ASN A 834 -11.80 32.33 -52.86
CA ASN A 834 -12.75 32.08 -53.96
C ASN A 834 -12.06 31.38 -55.14
N ILE A 835 -10.83 31.82 -55.47
CA ILE A 835 -10.02 31.21 -56.52
C ILE A 835 -9.74 29.73 -56.18
N ILE A 836 -9.30 29.47 -54.95
CA ILE A 836 -8.89 28.10 -54.59
C ILE A 836 -10.09 27.17 -54.42
N LYS A 837 -11.25 27.70 -53.96
CA LYS A 837 -12.50 26.94 -53.84
C LYS A 837 -12.99 26.47 -55.23
N ALA A 838 -12.93 27.34 -56.21
CA ALA A 838 -13.31 26.99 -57.58
C ALA A 838 -12.33 26.00 -58.23
N ALA A 839 -11.04 26.19 -58.04
CA ALA A 839 -10.00 25.26 -58.53
C ALA A 839 -10.10 23.87 -57.86
N ALA A 840 -10.33 23.81 -56.56
CA ALA A 840 -10.48 22.56 -55.83
C ALA A 840 -11.71 21.75 -56.23
N ALA A 841 -12.81 22.39 -56.57
CA ALA A 841 -14.03 21.74 -57.06
C ALA A 841 -13.77 20.97 -58.37
N VAL A 842 -12.90 21.46 -59.25
CA VAL A 842 -12.49 20.78 -60.49
C VAL A 842 -11.73 19.47 -60.22
N CYS A 843 -10.92 19.45 -59.16
CA CYS A 843 -10.17 18.27 -58.71
C CYS A 843 -10.97 17.37 -57.73
N GLY A 844 -12.27 17.55 -57.60
CA GLY A 844 -13.13 16.76 -56.70
C GLY A 844 -12.81 16.94 -55.22
N GLY A 845 -12.43 18.15 -54.87
CA GLY A 845 -12.01 18.52 -53.51
C GLY A 845 -12.71 19.79 -53.01
N GLY A 846 -12.21 20.33 -51.90
CA GLY A 846 -12.73 21.55 -51.30
C GLY A 846 -11.66 22.21 -50.42
N GLY A 847 -11.89 23.47 -50.15
CA GLY A 847 -11.03 24.28 -49.30
C GLY A 847 -11.46 25.72 -49.31
N GLY A 848 -10.66 26.60 -48.74
CA GLY A 848 -10.91 28.02 -48.65
C GLY A 848 -9.80 28.72 -47.90
N GLY A 849 -10.00 29.98 -47.59
CA GLY A 849 -9.02 30.77 -46.85
C GLY A 849 -9.33 32.25 -46.89
N ARG A 850 -8.36 33.03 -46.53
CA ARG A 850 -8.42 34.46 -46.45
C ARG A 850 -8.27 35.11 -47.85
N PRO A 851 -8.61 36.38 -48.05
CA PRO A 851 -8.42 37.05 -49.33
C PRO A 851 -7.02 37.03 -49.87
N ASN A 852 -5.98 37.05 -49.01
CA ASN A 852 -4.60 37.08 -49.43
C ASN A 852 -3.91 35.68 -49.47
N MET A 853 -4.53 34.64 -48.93
CA MET A 853 -3.97 33.29 -48.96
C MET A 853 -5.03 32.23 -48.66
N ALA A 854 -5.07 31.18 -49.45
CA ALA A 854 -5.97 30.05 -49.28
C ALA A 854 -5.33 28.72 -49.71
N GLN A 855 -5.80 27.63 -49.11
CA GLN A 855 -5.34 26.26 -49.42
C GLN A 855 -6.55 25.35 -49.58
N ALA A 856 -6.38 24.33 -50.42
CA ALA A 856 -7.40 23.30 -50.62
C ALA A 856 -6.76 21.95 -50.96
N GLY A 857 -7.55 20.89 -50.78
CA GLY A 857 -7.19 19.54 -51.24
C GLY A 857 -8.14 19.06 -52.33
N GLY A 858 -7.66 18.16 -53.19
CA GLY A 858 -8.41 17.43 -54.22
C GLY A 858 -8.06 15.96 -54.25
N LYS A 859 -8.87 15.20 -55.02
CA LYS A 859 -8.71 13.72 -55.14
C LYS A 859 -8.32 13.29 -56.56
N ASP A 860 -8.37 14.17 -57.53
CA ASP A 860 -8.12 13.84 -58.93
C ASP A 860 -6.99 14.69 -59.52
N ALA A 861 -5.78 14.09 -59.56
CA ALA A 861 -4.56 14.75 -60.05
C ALA A 861 -4.58 14.96 -61.54
N SER A 862 -5.35 14.17 -62.31
CA SER A 862 -5.43 14.33 -63.78
C SER A 862 -6.09 15.65 -64.19
N LYS A 863 -6.81 16.32 -63.27
CA LYS A 863 -7.53 17.57 -63.49
C LYS A 863 -6.80 18.83 -62.99
N ILE A 864 -5.55 18.70 -62.60
CA ILE A 864 -4.75 19.84 -62.11
C ILE A 864 -4.66 20.95 -63.17
N ALA A 865 -4.44 20.60 -64.45
CA ALA A 865 -4.37 21.60 -65.52
C ALA A 865 -5.69 22.37 -65.68
N ASP A 866 -6.83 21.65 -65.65
CA ASP A 866 -8.16 22.27 -65.72
C ASP A 866 -8.46 23.14 -64.52
N ALA A 867 -7.98 22.75 -63.33
CA ALA A 867 -8.12 23.52 -62.06
C ALA A 867 -7.30 24.82 -62.11
N LEU A 868 -6.12 24.81 -62.67
CA LEU A 868 -5.28 25.98 -62.86
C LEU A 868 -5.88 26.95 -63.89
N GLU A 869 -6.48 26.47 -64.97
CA GLU A 869 -7.21 27.29 -65.97
C GLU A 869 -8.49 27.87 -65.35
N LYS A 870 -9.24 27.09 -64.55
CA LYS A 870 -10.39 27.60 -63.78
C LYS A 870 -9.99 28.68 -62.81
N ALA A 871 -8.83 28.55 -62.13
CA ALA A 871 -8.31 29.55 -61.24
C ALA A 871 -8.03 30.90 -61.97
N LYS A 872 -7.44 30.86 -63.18
CA LYS A 872 -7.20 32.02 -64.03
C LYS A 872 -8.53 32.71 -64.46
N ALA A 873 -9.53 31.90 -64.82
CA ALA A 873 -10.85 32.40 -65.17
C ALA A 873 -11.54 33.10 -64.00
N VAL A 874 -11.42 32.56 -62.74
CA VAL A 874 -11.98 33.20 -61.55
C VAL A 874 -11.24 34.49 -61.22
N VAL A 875 -9.95 34.58 -61.46
CA VAL A 875 -9.20 35.82 -61.30
C VAL A 875 -9.72 36.88 -62.33
N ALA A 876 -9.96 36.49 -63.57
CA ALA A 876 -10.54 37.38 -64.58
C ALA A 876 -11.92 37.87 -64.16
N GLU A 877 -12.78 37.02 -63.68
CA GLU A 877 -14.12 37.31 -63.17
C GLU A 877 -14.11 38.31 -61.99
N GLN A 878 -13.13 38.23 -61.16
CA GLN A 878 -12.98 39.08 -59.93
C GLN A 878 -12.40 40.47 -60.30
N LEU A 879 -11.71 40.58 -61.38
CA LEU A 879 -11.11 41.85 -61.86
C LEU A 879 -12.04 42.64 -62.84
N GLY A 880 -13.16 42.07 -63.28
CA GLY A 880 -14.14 42.69 -64.16
C GLY A 880 -13.88 42.39 -65.59
#